data_af76079a2c330914fd7f84b674873053
#
_entry.id   af76079a2c330914fd7f84b674873053
#
_cell.length_a   1.000
_cell.length_b   1.000
_cell.length_c   1.000
_cell.angle_alpha   90.00
_cell.angle_beta   90.00
_cell.angle_gamma   90.00
#
_symmetry.space_group_name_H-M   'P 1'
#
loop_
_entity.id
_entity.type
_entity.pdbx_description
1 polymer ?
#
loop_
_entity_poly.entity_id
_entity_poly.type
_entity_poly.pdbx_seq_one_letter_code
_entity_poly.pdbx_strand_id
1 'polypeptide(L)'
;MDNEFYKSVVRRSAGARRGGAGSAAQKVLLFASTAPTLRLHRHLLPIAAACALLAQSLHAQTDSATLQAVPALRPAPSTDEARRTAPLYLRAEQISGQPNTHVQADGDVELRHSGVVLRADQLRYDVAEDLAVAQGKVRVSFEGSSFSGPEVQLKVQRLEGFVREPQYYLALTGAGGRAERIDILGPNVSRVIKGNYTSCLRDDGEKPDWILSAEQLDLDVEAGVGVAQGAELRFLDVPILSLPTLRFPLSDKRVSGWLPPTTDFTTGSGFEMGVPYYWNIAPNRDATVTPAISTRRGFAVTGEFRYLEPEYSGRLNLNLLPWDQVAKETRYWLTFDHVGKLGDNARYAIDAERVSDNEWWTDFPRRHVSLTPRLLPVTALVEQDFGSPALGVEVYARTQRWQLLQAPNLMQAPFDRAAQVGLRSTGDLSGGLQYALETEANRFVLPPNPGYSAANMPIDGSRLHAQGWISRPWREPGWWITPSLLFNAASYYTDEPMPDGRSSASRIIPTFSLGGGAEFERRTEWNGRALRQTLEPRLLYVNTPYVNQSNYPNFDSAVKDYSFATIYSENVFSGIDRVSDTNALTAGLTTRMLDAASGVELLQLGIVQRYLFNEQLITDTGVAENRGYSDVLLRGSTQVLQPFNLEGYLRYSPAVDRVMRTILGVQYAPGPFRTLNLTYRYARDISSQWEASWQWPLYQPGGTPQRREWDGHSSCGGAWYTVGRVNYSTTDNRVTDSVIGFEYDAGCWIARLAVSRWSTGVSEASTQVLLQLELVGLSRLGTNATSILRDNIPGYQLLRQGRSASPGSAYYD
;
A
#
# COMPACT_ATOMS: atom_id res chain seq x y z
N MET A 1 -16.48 -0.24 14.60
CA MET A 1 -16.94 -0.14 13.21
C MET A 1 -17.78 1.09 12.92
N ASP A 2 -18.37 1.74 13.91
CA ASP A 2 -19.28 2.88 13.71
C ASP A 2 -18.62 4.27 13.70
N ASN A 3 -17.30 4.33 13.67
CA ASN A 3 -16.57 5.61 13.61
C ASN A 3 -16.45 6.19 12.18
N GLU A 4 -16.85 5.45 11.17
CA GLU A 4 -16.87 5.87 9.76
C GLU A 4 -18.06 6.78 9.42
N PHE A 5 -19.22 6.56 10.07
CA PHE A 5 -20.39 7.39 9.83
C PHE A 5 -20.16 8.85 10.23
N TYR A 6 -19.61 9.07 11.42
CA TYR A 6 -19.29 10.42 11.91
C TYR A 6 -18.21 11.10 11.05
N LYS A 7 -17.22 10.34 10.59
CA LYS A 7 -16.16 10.85 9.69
C LYS A 7 -16.67 11.16 8.28
N SER A 8 -17.64 10.39 7.76
CA SER A 8 -18.20 10.64 6.43
C SER A 8 -19.09 11.89 6.40
N VAL A 9 -19.87 12.09 7.44
CA VAL A 9 -20.73 13.28 7.59
C VAL A 9 -19.91 14.55 7.76
N VAL A 10 -18.85 14.52 8.58
CA VAL A 10 -17.95 15.66 8.79
C VAL A 10 -17.11 15.96 7.54
N ARG A 11 -16.68 14.93 6.77
CA ARG A 11 -15.95 15.16 5.51
C ARG A 11 -16.81 15.75 4.41
N ARG A 12 -18.10 15.38 4.30
CA ARG A 12 -19.01 15.97 3.31
C ARG A 12 -19.35 17.45 3.62
N SER A 13 -19.49 17.82 4.89
CA SER A 13 -19.72 19.21 5.28
C SER A 13 -18.50 20.13 5.08
N ALA A 14 -17.28 19.58 5.13
CA ALA A 14 -16.06 20.34 4.86
C ALA A 14 -15.75 20.51 3.35
N GLY A 15 -16.27 19.63 2.48
CA GLY A 15 -16.08 19.69 1.02
C GLY A 15 -16.98 20.69 0.29
N ALA A 16 -18.08 21.14 0.90
CA ALA A 16 -19.07 22.00 0.27
C ALA A 16 -18.76 23.52 0.32
N ARG A 17 -17.62 23.93 0.87
CA ARG A 17 -17.23 25.36 0.97
C ARG A 17 -15.95 25.73 0.22
N ARG A 18 -15.90 25.44 -1.08
CA ARG A 18 -15.01 26.17 -2.00
C ARG A 18 -15.73 26.46 -3.30
N GLY A 19 -16.45 27.58 -3.29
CA GLY A 19 -17.09 28.09 -4.48
C GLY A 19 -17.89 29.35 -4.19
N GLY A 20 -17.25 30.52 -4.25
CA GLY A 20 -17.96 31.79 -4.17
C GLY A 20 -17.02 32.98 -4.21
N ALA A 21 -16.54 33.37 -5.37
CA ALA A 21 -16.32 34.75 -5.76
C ALA A 21 -16.25 34.82 -7.29
N GLY A 22 -17.16 35.53 -7.90
CA GLY A 22 -17.41 35.53 -9.30
C GLY A 22 -16.40 36.30 -10.15
N SER A 23 -16.40 35.97 -11.41
CA SER A 23 -16.33 36.92 -12.52
C SER A 23 -16.69 36.20 -13.80
N ALA A 24 -17.47 36.87 -14.62
CA ALA A 24 -18.04 36.40 -15.87
C ALA A 24 -16.97 36.24 -16.96
N ALA A 25 -17.33 35.39 -17.91
CA ALA A 25 -17.15 35.44 -19.35
C ALA A 25 -16.32 34.32 -19.99
N GLN A 26 -17.02 33.75 -20.91
CA GLN A 26 -16.67 33.11 -22.17
C GLN A 26 -16.62 31.59 -22.23
N LYS A 27 -17.72 31.06 -22.80
CA LYS A 27 -17.82 29.74 -23.41
C LYS A 27 -16.82 29.57 -24.55
N VAL A 28 -15.98 28.55 -24.46
CA VAL A 28 -15.42 27.87 -25.62
C VAL A 28 -15.56 26.38 -25.40
N LEU A 29 -16.35 25.76 -26.25
CA LEU A 29 -16.47 24.33 -26.41
C LEU A 29 -15.15 23.81 -27.04
N LEU A 30 -14.45 22.92 -26.37
CA LEU A 30 -13.44 22.09 -27.00
C LEU A 30 -13.54 20.67 -26.47
N PHE A 31 -13.71 19.76 -27.39
CA PHE A 31 -13.73 18.32 -27.20
C PHE A 31 -12.42 17.85 -26.56
N ALA A 32 -12.51 17.17 -25.44
CA ALA A 32 -11.38 16.54 -24.81
C ALA A 32 -11.20 15.13 -25.34
N SER A 33 -10.17 14.91 -26.13
CA SER A 33 -9.62 13.58 -26.36
C SER A 33 -8.69 13.24 -25.19
N THR A 34 -8.99 12.17 -24.47
CA THR A 34 -8.17 11.64 -23.41
C THR A 34 -6.98 10.88 -23.97
N ALA A 35 -5.79 11.47 -23.89
CA ALA A 35 -4.54 10.75 -23.98
C ALA A 35 -3.85 10.73 -22.60
N PRO A 36 -3.27 9.63 -22.15
CA PRO A 36 -2.60 9.55 -20.85
C PRO A 36 -1.25 10.29 -20.93
N THR A 37 -1.13 11.40 -20.23
CA THR A 37 0.11 12.15 -20.12
C THR A 37 1.08 11.47 -19.18
N LEU A 38 2.23 11.07 -19.73
CA LEU A 38 3.44 10.66 -19.02
C LEU A 38 3.80 11.64 -17.87
N ARG A 39 3.89 11.11 -16.66
CA ARG A 39 4.43 11.81 -15.48
C ARG A 39 5.97 11.84 -15.49
N LEU A 40 6.58 12.36 -16.53
CA LEU A 40 8.07 12.44 -16.63
C LEU A 40 8.66 13.85 -16.52
N HIS A 41 7.86 14.88 -16.20
CA HIS A 41 8.36 16.27 -16.25
C HIS A 41 8.56 16.97 -14.91
N ARG A 42 8.49 16.26 -13.77
CA ARG A 42 8.66 16.93 -12.45
C ARG A 42 10.08 16.96 -11.87
N HIS A 43 11.05 16.29 -12.48
CA HIS A 43 12.41 16.23 -11.94
C HIS A 43 13.47 17.06 -12.71
N LEU A 44 13.10 17.72 -13.80
CA LEU A 44 14.04 18.58 -14.57
C LEU A 44 13.88 20.08 -14.31
N LEU A 45 12.82 20.51 -13.64
CA LEU A 45 12.59 21.94 -13.34
C LEU A 45 13.59 22.58 -12.35
N PRO A 46 14.14 21.89 -11.32
CA PRO A 46 15.13 22.53 -10.45
C PRO A 46 16.51 22.69 -11.10
N ILE A 47 16.87 21.90 -12.12
CA ILE A 47 18.16 22.01 -12.81
C ILE A 47 18.14 23.17 -13.79
N ALA A 48 17.04 23.38 -14.48
CA ALA A 48 16.87 24.54 -15.38
C ALA A 48 16.83 25.88 -14.62
N ALA A 49 16.23 25.89 -13.42
CA ALA A 49 16.19 27.09 -12.56
C ALA A 49 17.56 27.40 -11.92
N ALA A 50 18.35 26.39 -11.57
CA ALA A 50 19.71 26.59 -11.04
C ALA A 50 20.70 27.07 -12.11
N CYS A 51 20.53 26.62 -13.36
CA CYS A 51 21.33 27.13 -14.50
C CYS A 51 20.94 28.56 -14.89
N ALA A 52 19.69 28.98 -14.72
CA ALA A 52 19.24 30.34 -15.02
C ALA A 52 19.70 31.39 -13.98
N LEU A 53 19.91 30.97 -12.70
CA LEU A 53 20.37 31.86 -11.62
C LEU A 53 21.89 32.04 -11.60
N LEU A 54 22.68 31.19 -12.25
CA LEU A 54 24.13 31.32 -12.39
C LEU A 54 24.56 32.15 -13.64
N ALA A 55 23.63 32.52 -14.49
CA ALA A 55 23.88 33.29 -15.72
C ALA A 55 23.80 34.81 -15.53
N GLN A 56 23.59 35.34 -14.34
CA GLN A 56 23.39 36.79 -14.12
C GLN A 56 24.58 37.56 -13.57
N SER A 57 25.78 37.02 -13.57
CA SER A 57 26.95 37.77 -13.11
C SER A 57 28.23 37.49 -13.89
N LEU A 58 28.23 37.70 -15.22
CA LEU A 58 29.46 37.89 -16.00
C LEU A 58 29.12 38.68 -17.26
N HIS A 59 29.15 40.01 -17.15
CA HIS A 59 29.27 40.89 -18.30
C HIS A 59 30.74 40.90 -18.78
N ALA A 60 31.05 40.02 -19.68
CA ALA A 60 32.20 40.16 -20.54
C ALA A 60 31.71 40.05 -21.99
N GLN A 61 31.86 41.12 -22.73
CA GLN A 61 31.64 41.14 -24.16
C GLN A 61 32.55 40.09 -24.83
N THR A 62 31.96 39.02 -25.33
CA THR A 62 32.53 38.14 -26.33
C THR A 62 31.44 37.80 -27.32
N ASP A 63 31.69 37.95 -28.59
CA ASP A 63 30.87 37.50 -29.70
C ASP A 63 30.37 36.10 -29.42
N SER A 64 29.09 35.99 -29.04
CA SER A 64 28.44 34.69 -28.79
C SER A 64 28.15 34.03 -30.12
N ALA A 65 29.06 33.16 -30.58
CA ALA A 65 28.72 32.15 -31.54
C ALA A 65 27.69 31.23 -30.88
N THR A 66 26.40 31.46 -31.18
CA THR A 66 25.34 30.58 -30.78
C THR A 66 25.57 29.22 -31.43
N LEU A 67 25.94 28.21 -30.62
CA LEU A 67 26.02 26.81 -31.05
C LEU A 67 24.66 26.39 -31.58
N GLN A 68 24.50 26.26 -32.89
CA GLN A 68 23.31 25.66 -33.47
C GLN A 68 23.51 24.15 -33.54
N ALA A 69 22.53 23.40 -33.08
CA ALA A 69 22.54 21.95 -33.23
C ALA A 69 22.59 21.59 -34.72
N VAL A 70 23.63 20.90 -35.13
CA VAL A 70 23.72 20.38 -36.51
C VAL A 70 22.57 19.39 -36.75
N PRO A 71 22.06 19.26 -38.00
CA PRO A 71 20.93 18.36 -38.27
C PRO A 71 21.12 16.90 -37.77
N ALA A 72 22.37 16.43 -37.73
CA ALA A 72 22.71 15.10 -37.21
C ALA A 72 22.48 14.92 -35.69
N LEU A 73 22.37 16.02 -34.92
CA LEU A 73 22.13 16.00 -33.47
C LEU A 73 20.67 16.31 -33.10
N ARG A 74 19.77 16.39 -34.07
CA ARG A 74 18.33 16.59 -33.79
C ARG A 74 17.73 15.33 -33.16
N PRO A 75 16.72 15.46 -32.26
CA PRO A 75 15.99 14.31 -31.72
C PRO A 75 15.44 13.45 -32.86
N ALA A 76 15.33 12.12 -32.60
CA ALA A 76 14.73 11.20 -33.55
C ALA A 76 13.27 11.59 -33.87
N PRO A 77 12.84 11.45 -35.13
CA PRO A 77 11.46 11.72 -35.52
C PRO A 77 10.48 10.84 -34.77
N SER A 78 9.34 11.40 -34.38
CA SER A 78 8.33 10.70 -33.56
C SER A 78 7.39 9.77 -34.33
N THR A 79 7.35 9.87 -35.68
CA THR A 79 6.47 9.06 -36.52
C THR A 79 7.29 8.17 -37.45
N ASP A 80 6.76 6.97 -37.80
CA ASP A 80 7.44 6.02 -38.68
C ASP A 80 7.69 6.60 -40.09
N GLU A 81 6.76 7.39 -40.60
CA GLU A 81 6.92 8.06 -41.89
C GLU A 81 8.02 9.13 -41.84
N ALA A 82 8.07 9.91 -40.78
CA ALA A 82 9.16 10.89 -40.58
C ALA A 82 10.52 10.22 -40.35
N ARG A 83 10.55 9.03 -39.77
CA ARG A 83 11.78 8.22 -39.63
C ARG A 83 12.29 7.74 -41.00
N ARG A 84 11.40 7.23 -41.87
CA ARG A 84 11.76 6.76 -43.23
C ARG A 84 12.30 7.89 -44.14
N THR A 85 11.83 9.10 -43.96
CA THR A 85 12.24 10.29 -44.73
C THR A 85 13.38 11.08 -44.11
N ALA A 86 13.84 10.66 -42.90
CA ALA A 86 14.92 11.35 -42.20
C ALA A 86 16.25 11.25 -42.98
N PRO A 87 17.06 12.33 -43.01
CA PRO A 87 18.34 12.28 -43.72
C PRO A 87 19.31 11.32 -43.02
N LEU A 88 20.09 10.63 -43.84
CA LEU A 88 21.20 9.77 -43.40
C LEU A 88 22.49 10.60 -43.44
N TYR A 89 23.25 10.59 -42.34
CA TYR A 89 24.54 11.27 -42.23
C TYR A 89 25.64 10.22 -42.10
N LEU A 90 26.64 10.30 -43.00
CA LEU A 90 27.80 9.41 -43.01
C LEU A 90 29.09 10.26 -42.86
N ARG A 91 29.95 9.82 -41.95
CA ARG A 91 31.30 10.36 -41.74
C ARG A 91 32.32 9.21 -41.74
N ALA A 92 33.45 9.36 -42.38
CA ALA A 92 34.58 8.44 -42.39
C ALA A 92 35.87 9.15 -42.75
N GLU A 93 37.01 8.47 -42.59
CA GLU A 93 38.32 9.01 -43.10
C GLU A 93 38.34 9.01 -44.61
N GLN A 94 37.83 7.97 -45.27
CA GLN A 94 37.71 7.88 -46.71
C GLN A 94 36.30 7.42 -47.11
N ILE A 95 35.68 8.12 -48.04
CA ILE A 95 34.39 7.76 -48.61
C ILE A 95 34.55 7.66 -50.11
N SER A 96 34.15 6.56 -50.69
CA SER A 96 34.20 6.25 -52.12
C SER A 96 32.86 5.67 -52.60
N GLY A 97 32.59 5.72 -53.88
CA GLY A 97 31.36 5.15 -54.48
C GLY A 97 30.62 6.12 -55.37
N GLN A 98 29.44 5.68 -55.83
CA GLN A 98 28.51 6.49 -56.64
C GLN A 98 27.30 6.84 -55.79
N PRO A 99 26.96 8.12 -55.58
CA PRO A 99 25.85 8.60 -54.81
C PRO A 99 24.57 7.93 -55.20
N ASN A 100 23.78 7.32 -55.23
CA ASN A 100 22.55 6.67 -55.68
C ASN A 100 22.71 5.19 -56.02
N THR A 101 23.91 4.58 -55.98
CA THR A 101 24.12 3.17 -56.24
C THR A 101 24.75 2.49 -55.06
N HIS A 102 25.99 2.86 -54.73
CA HIS A 102 26.70 2.29 -53.57
C HIS A 102 27.64 3.30 -52.97
N VAL A 103 27.81 3.18 -51.65
CA VAL A 103 28.76 4.00 -50.87
C VAL A 103 29.62 3.04 -50.05
N GLN A 104 30.93 3.23 -50.13
CA GLN A 104 31.88 2.58 -49.26
C GLN A 104 32.59 3.63 -48.41
N ALA A 105 32.68 3.39 -47.11
CA ALA A 105 33.34 4.25 -46.15
C ALA A 105 34.35 3.42 -45.36
N ASP A 106 35.57 3.89 -45.26
CA ASP A 106 36.68 3.23 -44.58
C ASP A 106 37.31 4.19 -43.56
N GLY A 107 37.70 3.69 -42.41
CA GLY A 107 38.32 4.39 -41.29
C GLY A 107 37.35 5.25 -40.45
N ASP A 108 37.23 4.94 -39.17
CA ASP A 108 36.41 5.65 -38.14
C ASP A 108 35.01 6.03 -38.67
N VAL A 109 34.36 5.09 -39.29
CA VAL A 109 33.04 5.28 -39.91
C VAL A 109 31.98 5.55 -38.85
N GLU A 110 31.23 6.63 -39.06
CA GLU A 110 30.03 6.94 -38.25
C GLU A 110 28.82 7.20 -39.15
N LEU A 111 27.80 6.38 -39.03
CA LEU A 111 26.50 6.55 -39.70
C LEU A 111 25.44 6.94 -38.66
N ARG A 112 24.69 8.01 -38.98
CA ARG A 112 23.56 8.45 -38.15
C ARG A 112 22.29 8.52 -38.98
N HIS A 113 21.25 7.87 -38.44
CA HIS A 113 19.92 7.89 -39.04
C HIS A 113 18.85 7.69 -37.92
N SER A 114 17.88 8.58 -37.87
CA SER A 114 16.69 8.45 -36.97
C SER A 114 17.01 8.12 -35.51
N GLY A 115 18.06 8.68 -34.91
CA GLY A 115 18.50 8.45 -33.54
C GLY A 115 19.37 7.20 -33.34
N VAL A 116 19.56 6.40 -34.39
CA VAL A 116 20.54 5.30 -34.40
C VAL A 116 21.91 5.88 -34.81
N VAL A 117 22.95 5.49 -34.07
CA VAL A 117 24.33 5.77 -34.37
C VAL A 117 25.07 4.47 -34.56
N LEU A 118 25.58 4.22 -35.77
CA LEU A 118 26.42 3.06 -36.09
C LEU A 118 27.86 3.54 -36.28
N ARG A 119 28.80 2.87 -35.60
CA ARG A 119 30.23 3.07 -35.79
C ARG A 119 30.87 1.76 -36.21
N ALA A 120 31.85 1.83 -37.13
CA ALA A 120 32.56 0.67 -37.64
C ALA A 120 33.91 1.05 -38.19
N ASP A 121 34.81 0.07 -38.46
CA ASP A 121 36.02 0.30 -39.16
C ASP A 121 35.75 0.45 -40.67
N GLN A 122 34.73 -0.28 -41.19
CA GLN A 122 34.32 -0.24 -42.61
C GLN A 122 32.80 -0.32 -42.71
N LEU A 123 32.21 0.42 -43.65
CA LEU A 123 30.80 0.38 -43.98
C LEU A 123 30.60 0.40 -45.49
N ARG A 124 29.84 -0.56 -46.00
CA ARG A 124 29.34 -0.57 -47.36
C ARG A 124 27.82 -0.41 -47.33
N TYR A 125 27.29 0.55 -48.08
CA TYR A 125 25.85 0.75 -48.24
C TYR A 125 25.48 0.66 -49.72
N ASP A 126 24.63 -0.32 -50.03
CA ASP A 126 24.00 -0.46 -51.34
C ASP A 126 22.61 0.22 -51.31
N VAL A 127 22.45 1.25 -52.11
CA VAL A 127 21.25 2.08 -52.10
C VAL A 127 20.08 1.34 -52.76
N ALA A 128 20.34 0.49 -53.78
CA ALA A 128 19.29 -0.20 -54.50
C ALA A 128 18.70 -1.36 -53.68
N GLU A 129 19.54 -2.05 -52.90
CA GLU A 129 19.15 -3.12 -51.99
C GLU A 129 18.79 -2.64 -50.59
N ASP A 130 18.98 -1.34 -50.30
CA ASP A 130 18.85 -0.74 -48.95
C ASP A 130 19.72 -1.45 -47.91
N LEU A 131 20.86 -1.99 -48.28
CA LEU A 131 21.66 -2.87 -47.46
C LEU A 131 22.94 -2.21 -46.98
N ALA A 132 23.05 -1.98 -45.68
CA ALA A 132 24.27 -1.58 -44.98
C ALA A 132 24.99 -2.80 -44.42
N VAL A 133 26.27 -2.97 -44.76
CA VAL A 133 27.16 -3.99 -44.20
C VAL A 133 28.28 -3.27 -43.48
N ALA A 134 28.33 -3.39 -42.17
CA ALA A 134 29.36 -2.84 -41.31
C ALA A 134 30.28 -3.96 -40.80
N GLN A 135 31.59 -3.74 -40.85
CA GLN A 135 32.59 -4.71 -40.42
C GLN A 135 33.67 -4.05 -39.55
N GLY A 136 34.34 -4.88 -38.74
CA GLY A 136 35.33 -4.47 -37.78
C GLY A 136 34.76 -4.25 -36.40
N LYS A 137 35.11 -3.17 -35.73
CA LYS A 137 34.64 -2.82 -34.38
C LYS A 137 33.25 -2.16 -34.46
N VAL A 138 32.25 -2.94 -34.92
CA VAL A 138 30.90 -2.38 -35.11
C VAL A 138 30.24 -2.12 -33.78
N ARG A 139 29.70 -0.90 -33.62
CA ARG A 139 28.88 -0.51 -32.46
C ARG A 139 27.65 0.26 -32.94
N VAL A 140 26.47 -0.24 -32.57
CA VAL A 140 25.18 0.41 -32.80
C VAL A 140 24.68 0.94 -31.46
N SER A 141 24.31 2.21 -31.41
CA SER A 141 23.72 2.85 -30.22
C SER A 141 22.37 3.45 -30.55
N PHE A 142 21.39 3.20 -29.67
CA PHE A 142 20.02 3.69 -29.81
C PHE A 142 19.41 3.87 -28.42
N GLU A 143 18.89 5.06 -28.11
CA GLU A 143 18.23 5.41 -26.83
C GLU A 143 19.02 4.96 -25.58
N GLY A 144 20.35 5.15 -25.60
CA GLY A 144 21.23 4.77 -24.48
C GLY A 144 21.61 3.27 -24.45
N SER A 145 20.90 2.42 -25.19
CA SER A 145 21.28 1.01 -25.39
C SER A 145 22.37 0.89 -26.44
N SER A 146 23.20 -0.13 -26.35
CA SER A 146 24.29 -0.35 -27.32
C SER A 146 24.44 -1.84 -27.64
N PHE A 147 24.78 -2.09 -28.91
CA PHE A 147 25.10 -3.41 -29.46
C PHE A 147 26.46 -3.30 -30.16
N SER A 148 27.36 -4.22 -29.88
CA SER A 148 28.67 -4.27 -30.54
C SER A 148 28.95 -5.68 -31.03
N GLY A 149 29.65 -5.80 -32.16
CA GLY A 149 30.01 -7.10 -32.73
C GLY A 149 30.96 -6.92 -33.91
N PRO A 150 31.50 -8.03 -34.48
CA PRO A 150 32.42 -7.99 -35.61
C PRO A 150 31.75 -7.61 -36.93
N GLU A 151 30.46 -7.90 -37.08
CA GLU A 151 29.71 -7.69 -38.31
C GLU A 151 28.24 -7.37 -38.02
N VAL A 152 27.72 -6.36 -38.73
CA VAL A 152 26.30 -6.01 -38.78
C VAL A 152 25.87 -5.87 -40.22
N GLN A 153 24.79 -6.55 -40.58
CA GLN A 153 24.07 -6.34 -41.84
C GLN A 153 22.68 -5.84 -41.54
N LEU A 154 22.30 -4.72 -42.15
CA LEU A 154 21.02 -4.08 -41.87
C LEU A 154 20.44 -3.43 -43.12
N LYS A 155 19.19 -3.73 -43.47
CA LYS A 155 18.37 -2.93 -44.37
C LYS A 155 17.91 -1.69 -43.59
N VAL A 156 18.48 -0.54 -43.91
CA VAL A 156 18.37 0.65 -43.06
C VAL A 156 16.95 1.21 -42.97
N GLN A 157 16.18 1.15 -44.05
CA GLN A 157 14.81 1.69 -44.11
C GLN A 157 13.80 0.68 -43.47
N ARG A 158 14.03 -0.63 -43.64
CA ARG A 158 13.13 -1.67 -43.12
C ARG A 158 13.50 -2.13 -41.73
N LEU A 159 14.70 -1.83 -41.26
CA LEU A 159 15.28 -2.33 -40.01
C LEU A 159 15.23 -3.87 -39.97
N GLU A 160 15.63 -4.55 -41.05
CA GLU A 160 15.75 -5.99 -41.14
C GLU A 160 17.22 -6.37 -41.35
N GLY A 161 17.73 -7.37 -40.64
CA GLY A 161 19.12 -7.76 -40.77
C GLY A 161 19.60 -8.63 -39.63
N PHE A 162 20.91 -8.62 -39.37
CA PHE A 162 21.47 -9.36 -38.25
C PHE A 162 22.72 -8.70 -37.67
N VAL A 163 23.03 -9.07 -36.45
CA VAL A 163 24.31 -8.77 -35.77
C VAL A 163 24.96 -10.09 -35.41
N ARG A 164 26.21 -10.30 -35.81
CA ARG A 164 26.98 -11.51 -35.48
C ARG A 164 27.71 -11.31 -34.15
N GLU A 165 27.71 -12.35 -33.32
CA GLU A 165 28.41 -12.38 -32.03
C GLU A 165 28.23 -11.06 -31.21
N PRO A 166 26.96 -10.60 -31.05
CA PRO A 166 26.75 -9.33 -30.40
C PRO A 166 27.05 -9.38 -28.90
N GLN A 167 27.69 -8.32 -28.41
CA GLN A 167 27.65 -7.93 -27.00
C GLN A 167 26.70 -6.75 -26.88
N TYR A 168 25.74 -6.81 -25.95
CA TYR A 168 24.73 -5.76 -25.84
C TYR A 168 24.53 -5.27 -24.41
N TYR A 169 24.09 -4.01 -24.33
CA TYR A 169 23.69 -3.33 -23.11
C TYR A 169 22.36 -2.65 -23.35
N LEU A 170 21.42 -2.87 -22.44
CA LEU A 170 20.05 -2.32 -22.48
C LEU A 170 19.90 -1.24 -21.40
N ALA A 171 19.84 0.01 -21.77
CA ALA A 171 19.77 1.14 -20.83
C ALA A 171 18.51 1.13 -19.95
N LEU A 172 17.39 0.61 -20.47
CA LEU A 172 16.12 0.55 -19.74
C LEU A 172 16.21 -0.35 -18.49
N THR A 173 16.85 -1.50 -18.63
CA THR A 173 16.98 -2.49 -17.54
C THR A 173 18.35 -2.44 -16.87
N GLY A 174 19.30 -1.75 -17.54
CA GLY A 174 20.69 -1.69 -17.18
C GLY A 174 21.37 -3.06 -17.16
N ALA A 175 20.82 -3.98 -17.85
CA ALA A 175 21.33 -5.32 -18.03
C ALA A 175 21.96 -5.46 -19.43
N GLY A 176 22.80 -6.45 -19.59
CA GLY A 176 23.44 -6.76 -20.85
C GLY A 176 23.69 -8.24 -21.01
N GLY A 177 24.38 -8.58 -22.10
CA GLY A 177 24.70 -9.95 -22.42
C GLY A 177 25.43 -10.10 -23.72
N ARG A 178 25.55 -11.37 -24.11
CA ARG A 178 26.14 -11.80 -25.39
C ARG A 178 25.20 -12.79 -26.07
N ALA A 179 25.30 -12.89 -27.39
CA ALA A 179 24.60 -13.92 -28.15
C ALA A 179 25.51 -14.43 -29.30
N GLU A 180 25.15 -15.57 -29.86
CA GLU A 180 25.79 -16.03 -31.10
C GLU A 180 25.37 -15.14 -32.27
N ARG A 181 24.07 -14.76 -32.31
CA ARG A 181 23.50 -13.91 -33.34
C ARG A 181 22.21 -13.24 -32.86
N ILE A 182 21.98 -12.02 -33.31
CA ILE A 182 20.67 -11.37 -33.23
C ILE A 182 20.16 -11.13 -34.62
N ASP A 183 19.01 -11.71 -34.97
CA ASP A 183 18.27 -11.42 -36.19
C ASP A 183 17.25 -10.32 -35.90
N ILE A 184 17.34 -9.23 -36.63
CA ILE A 184 16.39 -8.11 -36.60
C ILE A 184 15.38 -8.38 -37.72
N LEU A 185 14.14 -8.72 -37.37
CA LEU A 185 13.10 -9.13 -38.30
C LEU A 185 12.15 -7.98 -38.67
N GLY A 186 12.42 -6.81 -38.12
CA GLY A 186 11.66 -5.58 -38.30
C GLY A 186 11.86 -4.61 -37.15
N PRO A 187 11.20 -3.46 -37.17
CA PRO A 187 11.40 -2.44 -36.13
C PRO A 187 10.99 -2.88 -34.72
N ASN A 188 10.09 -3.83 -34.62
CA ASN A 188 9.53 -4.27 -33.33
C ASN A 188 9.75 -5.77 -33.02
N VAL A 189 10.36 -6.53 -33.96
CA VAL A 189 10.55 -7.97 -33.81
C VAL A 189 12.02 -8.33 -33.97
N SER A 190 12.57 -9.06 -33.01
CA SER A 190 13.94 -9.57 -33.07
C SER A 190 14.02 -10.99 -32.46
N ARG A 191 15.01 -11.75 -32.97
CA ARG A 191 15.33 -13.09 -32.51
C ARG A 191 16.79 -13.16 -32.06
N VAL A 192 17.01 -13.59 -30.84
CA VAL A 192 18.35 -13.79 -30.27
C VAL A 192 18.62 -15.30 -30.23
N ILE A 193 19.75 -15.72 -30.79
CA ILE A 193 20.19 -17.12 -30.85
C ILE A 193 21.32 -17.32 -29.85
N LYS A 194 21.17 -18.32 -28.97
CA LYS A 194 22.10 -18.63 -27.85
C LYS A 194 22.51 -17.38 -27.09
N GLY A 195 21.48 -16.68 -26.64
CA GLY A 195 21.65 -15.43 -25.91
C GLY A 195 21.70 -15.63 -24.41
N ASN A 196 22.36 -14.71 -23.72
CA ASN A 196 22.33 -14.61 -22.27
C ASN A 196 22.01 -13.19 -21.81
N TYR A 197 21.53 -13.06 -20.59
CA TYR A 197 21.08 -11.80 -20.00
C TYR A 197 21.48 -11.74 -18.52
N THR A 198 22.07 -10.61 -18.09
CA THR A 198 22.44 -10.37 -16.71
C THR A 198 22.51 -8.87 -16.41
N SER A 199 22.22 -8.46 -15.17
CA SER A 199 22.54 -7.12 -14.66
C SER A 199 23.85 -7.08 -13.87
N CYS A 200 24.52 -8.23 -13.70
CA CYS A 200 25.87 -8.34 -13.11
C CYS A 200 26.94 -8.10 -14.16
N LEU A 201 26.95 -6.94 -14.77
CA LEU A 201 28.00 -6.59 -15.74
C LEU A 201 29.31 -6.34 -14.99
N ARG A 202 30.37 -7.06 -15.35
CA ARG A 202 31.72 -6.95 -14.77
C ARG A 202 32.71 -6.52 -15.83
N ASP A 203 33.50 -5.51 -15.50
CA ASP A 203 34.54 -4.95 -16.41
C ASP A 203 35.83 -5.79 -16.40
N ASP A 204 36.03 -6.64 -15.37
CA ASP A 204 37.21 -7.45 -15.16
C ASP A 204 37.24 -8.78 -15.95
N GLY A 205 36.13 -9.05 -16.70
CA GLY A 205 36.00 -10.29 -17.46
C GLY A 205 35.63 -11.52 -16.60
N GLU A 206 35.40 -11.34 -15.30
CA GLU A 206 34.87 -12.39 -14.45
C GLU A 206 33.47 -12.80 -14.83
N LYS A 207 33.06 -14.03 -14.49
CA LYS A 207 31.72 -14.51 -14.71
C LYS A 207 30.72 -13.71 -13.86
N PRO A 208 29.52 -13.39 -14.39
CA PRO A 208 28.48 -12.73 -13.61
C PRO A 208 27.97 -13.66 -12.52
N ASP A 209 27.59 -13.09 -11.35
CA ASP A 209 27.02 -13.88 -10.25
C ASP A 209 25.69 -14.56 -10.63
N TRP A 210 24.93 -13.96 -11.54
CA TRP A 210 23.75 -14.61 -12.11
C TRP A 210 23.64 -14.34 -13.61
N ILE A 211 23.13 -15.32 -14.34
CA ILE A 211 22.95 -15.26 -15.77
C ILE A 211 21.72 -16.08 -16.18
N LEU A 212 20.87 -15.46 -16.98
CA LEU A 212 19.79 -16.14 -17.67
C LEU A 212 20.25 -16.43 -19.09
N SER A 213 20.27 -17.69 -19.50
CA SER A 213 20.64 -18.15 -20.84
C SER A 213 19.42 -18.73 -21.56
N ALA A 214 19.35 -18.61 -22.87
CA ALA A 214 18.32 -19.24 -23.70
C ALA A 214 18.92 -19.70 -25.04
N GLU A 215 18.44 -20.83 -25.58
CA GLU A 215 18.82 -21.29 -26.90
C GLU A 215 18.30 -20.36 -27.98
N GLN A 216 17.03 -19.90 -27.82
CA GLN A 216 16.39 -18.93 -28.68
C GLN A 216 15.52 -18.00 -27.84
N LEU A 217 15.56 -16.69 -28.17
CA LEU A 217 14.72 -15.68 -27.54
C LEU A 217 14.06 -14.84 -28.63
N ASP A 218 12.75 -14.98 -28.77
CA ASP A 218 11.93 -14.18 -29.66
C ASP A 218 11.35 -12.98 -28.89
N LEU A 219 11.61 -11.77 -29.38
CA LEU A 219 11.17 -10.51 -28.78
C LEU A 219 10.21 -9.81 -29.74
N ASP A 220 8.98 -9.58 -29.31
CA ASP A 220 7.97 -8.80 -30.02
C ASP A 220 7.56 -7.61 -29.17
N VAL A 221 8.14 -6.45 -29.48
CA VAL A 221 7.91 -5.21 -28.73
C VAL A 221 6.49 -4.67 -28.95
N GLU A 222 5.91 -4.89 -30.15
CA GLU A 222 4.55 -4.45 -30.47
C GLU A 222 3.51 -5.29 -29.71
N ALA A 223 3.67 -6.59 -29.72
CA ALA A 223 2.85 -7.49 -28.89
C ALA A 223 3.19 -7.34 -27.40
N GLY A 224 4.35 -6.80 -27.05
CA GLY A 224 4.84 -6.64 -25.69
C GLY A 224 5.24 -7.95 -25.02
N VAL A 225 5.67 -8.96 -25.81
CA VAL A 225 5.95 -10.33 -25.32
C VAL A 225 7.34 -10.78 -25.73
N GLY A 226 8.08 -11.35 -24.78
CA GLY A 226 9.28 -12.15 -25.02
C GLY A 226 8.99 -13.65 -24.78
N VAL A 227 9.55 -14.51 -25.66
CA VAL A 227 9.46 -15.97 -25.54
C VAL A 227 10.88 -16.53 -25.59
N ALA A 228 11.34 -17.09 -24.48
CA ALA A 228 12.61 -17.81 -24.41
C ALA A 228 12.37 -19.31 -24.50
N GLN A 229 13.14 -20.01 -25.34
CA GLN A 229 13.18 -21.47 -25.47
C GLN A 229 14.48 -21.98 -24.87
N GLY A 230 14.42 -23.08 -24.11
CA GLY A 230 15.56 -23.62 -23.40
C GLY A 230 16.14 -22.64 -22.37
N ALA A 231 15.28 -21.96 -21.63
CA ALA A 231 15.71 -20.96 -20.65
C ALA A 231 16.33 -21.62 -19.42
N GLU A 232 17.55 -21.23 -19.06
CA GLU A 232 18.26 -21.67 -17.86
C GLU A 232 18.77 -20.46 -17.07
N LEU A 233 18.37 -20.38 -15.80
CA LEU A 233 18.85 -19.38 -14.86
C LEU A 233 19.90 -20.00 -13.95
N ARG A 234 21.11 -19.44 -13.98
CA ARG A 234 22.21 -19.82 -13.10
C ARG A 234 22.48 -18.72 -12.07
N PHE A 235 22.80 -19.14 -10.86
CA PHE A 235 23.26 -18.29 -9.79
C PHE A 235 24.53 -18.88 -9.17
N LEU A 236 25.62 -18.12 -9.18
CA LEU A 236 26.97 -18.58 -8.77
C LEU A 236 27.36 -19.88 -9.48
N ASP A 237 27.17 -19.92 -10.78
CA ASP A 237 27.41 -21.10 -11.67
C ASP A 237 26.48 -22.31 -11.40
N VAL A 238 25.58 -22.28 -10.41
CA VAL A 238 24.62 -23.36 -10.14
C VAL A 238 23.32 -23.10 -10.90
N PRO A 239 22.81 -24.07 -11.70
CA PRO A 239 21.49 -23.94 -12.33
C PRO A 239 20.41 -24.02 -11.26
N ILE A 240 19.65 -22.93 -11.08
CA ILE A 240 18.57 -22.83 -10.08
C ILE A 240 17.17 -22.96 -10.70
N LEU A 241 17.03 -22.70 -12.01
CA LEU A 241 15.78 -22.84 -12.73
C LEU A 241 16.06 -23.20 -14.20
N SER A 242 15.37 -24.23 -14.72
CA SER A 242 15.41 -24.59 -16.12
C SER A 242 13.98 -24.80 -16.63
N LEU A 243 13.63 -24.09 -17.71
CA LEU A 243 12.30 -24.12 -18.31
C LEU A 243 12.39 -24.34 -19.81
N PRO A 244 11.61 -25.31 -20.38
CA PRO A 244 11.60 -25.52 -21.84
C PRO A 244 11.16 -24.28 -22.61
N THR A 245 10.20 -23.53 -22.03
CA THR A 245 9.71 -22.29 -22.59
C THR A 245 9.35 -21.32 -21.47
N LEU A 246 9.84 -20.08 -21.54
CA LEU A 246 9.54 -18.99 -20.63
C LEU A 246 8.93 -17.82 -21.42
N ARG A 247 7.72 -17.41 -21.09
CA ARG A 247 7.10 -16.19 -21.62
C ARG A 247 7.15 -15.08 -20.59
N PHE A 248 7.51 -13.87 -21.03
CA PHE A 248 7.60 -12.71 -20.15
C PHE A 248 7.17 -11.44 -20.89
N PRO A 249 6.64 -10.42 -20.17
CA PRO A 249 6.27 -9.14 -20.76
C PRO A 249 7.50 -8.30 -21.06
N LEU A 250 7.49 -7.62 -22.22
CA LEU A 250 8.48 -6.60 -22.61
C LEU A 250 8.01 -5.15 -22.30
N SER A 251 6.79 -5.00 -21.83
CA SER A 251 6.13 -3.73 -21.53
C SER A 251 5.19 -3.90 -20.34
N ASP A 252 4.46 -2.85 -19.97
CA ASP A 252 3.43 -2.87 -18.93
C ASP A 252 2.20 -3.75 -19.30
N LYS A 253 2.19 -4.37 -20.46
CA LYS A 253 1.11 -5.28 -20.88
C LYS A 253 1.16 -6.56 -20.07
N ARG A 254 0.00 -7.01 -19.60
CA ARG A 254 -0.16 -8.28 -18.88
C ARG A 254 -0.09 -9.45 -19.86
N VAL A 255 0.73 -10.45 -19.55
CA VAL A 255 0.95 -11.64 -20.39
C VAL A 255 0.79 -12.89 -19.55
N SER A 256 0.02 -13.88 -20.05
CA SER A 256 -0.11 -15.18 -19.40
C SER A 256 1.22 -15.94 -19.40
N GLY A 257 1.54 -16.57 -18.27
CA GLY A 257 2.76 -17.37 -18.15
C GLY A 257 3.00 -17.88 -16.73
N TRP A 258 3.98 -18.75 -16.61
CA TRP A 258 4.47 -19.21 -15.31
C TRP A 258 5.24 -18.10 -14.61
N LEU A 259 4.95 -17.91 -13.33
CA LEU A 259 5.69 -16.99 -12.47
C LEU A 259 6.78 -17.76 -11.71
N PRO A 260 7.76 -17.05 -11.14
CA PRO A 260 8.79 -17.67 -10.33
C PRO A 260 8.20 -18.53 -9.21
N PRO A 261 8.78 -19.72 -8.94
CA PRO A 261 8.33 -20.56 -7.85
C PRO A 261 8.41 -19.84 -6.50
N THR A 262 7.39 -20.05 -5.68
CA THR A 262 7.36 -19.60 -4.30
C THR A 262 7.76 -20.77 -3.39
N THR A 263 8.54 -20.48 -2.38
CA THR A 263 8.93 -21.48 -1.37
C THR A 263 8.62 -20.95 0.01
N ASP A 264 8.19 -21.81 0.91
CA ASP A 264 7.97 -21.47 2.30
C ASP A 264 8.44 -22.61 3.21
N PHE A 265 8.83 -22.30 4.42
CA PHE A 265 9.21 -23.28 5.42
C PHE A 265 8.63 -22.88 6.78
N THR A 266 7.63 -23.61 7.24
CA THR A 266 6.97 -23.37 8.52
C THR A 266 6.95 -24.64 9.36
N THR A 267 6.90 -24.48 10.69
CA THR A 267 6.72 -25.63 11.58
C THR A 267 5.41 -26.38 11.33
N GLY A 268 4.36 -25.68 10.91
CA GLY A 268 3.03 -26.24 10.63
C GLY A 268 2.96 -27.03 9.33
N SER A 269 3.49 -26.49 8.23
CA SER A 269 3.39 -27.08 6.88
C SER A 269 4.64 -27.83 6.44
N GLY A 270 5.79 -27.66 7.12
CA GLY A 270 7.08 -28.11 6.64
C GLY A 270 7.59 -27.27 5.49
N PHE A 271 8.33 -27.87 4.56
CA PHE A 271 8.70 -27.21 3.31
C PHE A 271 7.51 -27.23 2.35
N GLU A 272 7.16 -26.08 1.84
CA GLU A 272 6.11 -25.87 0.84
C GLU A 272 6.72 -25.24 -0.41
N MET A 273 6.35 -25.72 -1.59
CA MET A 273 6.73 -25.17 -2.87
C MET A 273 5.49 -25.02 -3.74
N GLY A 274 5.28 -23.81 -4.26
CA GLY A 274 4.21 -23.49 -5.18
C GLY A 274 4.75 -22.95 -6.50
N VAL A 275 4.06 -23.21 -7.61
CA VAL A 275 4.42 -22.71 -8.93
C VAL A 275 3.22 -21.93 -9.49
N PRO A 276 3.20 -20.58 -9.37
CA PRO A 276 2.07 -19.79 -9.82
C PRO A 276 2.00 -19.75 -11.36
N TYR A 277 0.81 -19.86 -11.90
CA TYR A 277 0.49 -19.57 -13.28
C TYR A 277 -0.43 -18.36 -13.36
N TYR A 278 0.06 -17.28 -13.97
CA TYR A 278 -0.75 -16.10 -14.24
C TYR A 278 -1.49 -16.27 -15.57
N TRP A 279 -2.78 -16.05 -15.56
CA TRP A 279 -3.67 -16.18 -16.70
C TRP A 279 -4.32 -14.83 -17.01
N ASN A 280 -3.83 -14.15 -18.05
CA ASN A 280 -4.46 -12.94 -18.61
C ASN A 280 -5.64 -13.37 -19.49
N ILE A 281 -6.82 -13.50 -18.89
CA ILE A 281 -8.03 -14.00 -19.57
C ILE A 281 -8.55 -12.97 -20.57
N ALA A 282 -8.60 -11.69 -20.13
CA ALA A 282 -9.04 -10.54 -20.92
C ALA A 282 -8.38 -9.26 -20.37
N PRO A 283 -8.44 -8.12 -21.09
CA PRO A 283 -7.89 -6.87 -20.59
C PRO A 283 -8.42 -6.43 -19.22
N ASN A 284 -9.61 -6.89 -18.86
CA ASN A 284 -10.33 -6.54 -17.63
C ASN A 284 -10.54 -7.75 -16.69
N ARG A 285 -9.95 -8.91 -16.99
CA ARG A 285 -10.08 -10.14 -16.18
C ARG A 285 -8.77 -10.91 -16.18
N ASP A 286 -8.34 -11.33 -15.01
CA ASP A 286 -7.18 -12.19 -14.87
C ASP A 286 -7.35 -13.17 -13.71
N ALA A 287 -6.52 -14.20 -13.73
CA ALA A 287 -6.44 -15.16 -12.64
C ALA A 287 -4.99 -15.56 -12.39
N THR A 288 -4.69 -15.90 -11.16
CA THR A 288 -3.44 -16.57 -10.78
C THR A 288 -3.79 -17.87 -10.07
N VAL A 289 -3.29 -18.98 -10.56
CA VAL A 289 -3.50 -20.29 -9.95
C VAL A 289 -2.16 -20.86 -9.54
N THR A 290 -2.02 -21.20 -8.27
CA THR A 290 -0.78 -21.70 -7.69
C THR A 290 -1.02 -23.10 -7.12
N PRO A 291 -0.76 -24.18 -7.88
CA PRO A 291 -0.60 -25.49 -7.29
C PRO A 291 0.64 -25.49 -6.38
N ALA A 292 0.50 -26.05 -5.21
CA ALA A 292 1.57 -26.13 -4.22
C ALA A 292 1.60 -27.52 -3.57
N ILE A 293 2.76 -27.93 -3.14
CA ILE A 293 2.95 -29.14 -2.36
C ILE A 293 3.71 -28.83 -1.09
N SER A 294 3.22 -29.35 0.00
CA SER A 294 3.80 -29.19 1.33
C SER A 294 4.19 -30.57 1.88
N THR A 295 5.35 -30.67 2.52
CA THR A 295 5.87 -31.95 3.02
C THR A 295 5.07 -32.54 4.18
N ARG A 296 4.30 -31.72 4.91
CA ARG A 296 3.49 -32.19 6.04
C ARG A 296 2.00 -32.22 5.75
N ARG A 297 1.49 -31.29 4.94
CA ARG A 297 0.04 -31.15 4.70
C ARG A 297 -0.41 -31.67 3.34
N GLY A 298 0.52 -31.95 2.43
CA GLY A 298 0.23 -32.50 1.10
C GLY A 298 -0.05 -31.42 0.05
N PHE A 299 -0.97 -31.71 -0.87
CA PHE A 299 -1.28 -30.88 -2.02
C PHE A 299 -2.25 -29.75 -1.66
N ALA A 300 -1.99 -28.57 -2.16
CA ALA A 300 -2.85 -27.39 -2.04
C ALA A 300 -2.96 -26.65 -3.37
N VAL A 301 -4.03 -25.91 -3.57
CA VAL A 301 -4.21 -24.99 -4.69
C VAL A 301 -4.64 -23.64 -4.15
N THR A 302 -3.86 -22.60 -4.46
CA THR A 302 -4.27 -21.22 -4.22
C THR A 302 -4.70 -20.60 -5.54
N GLY A 303 -5.82 -19.88 -5.54
CA GLY A 303 -6.35 -19.18 -6.70
C GLY A 303 -6.72 -17.74 -6.35
N GLU A 304 -6.36 -16.79 -7.21
CA GLU A 304 -6.88 -15.43 -7.22
C GLU A 304 -7.53 -15.19 -8.57
N PHE A 305 -8.76 -14.69 -8.58
CA PHE A 305 -9.46 -14.23 -9.78
C PHE A 305 -9.90 -12.80 -9.59
N ARG A 306 -9.59 -11.92 -10.55
CA ARG A 306 -9.94 -10.50 -10.53
C ARG A 306 -10.69 -10.12 -11.80
N TYR A 307 -11.64 -9.25 -11.65
CA TYR A 307 -12.38 -8.67 -12.78
C TYR A 307 -12.71 -7.19 -12.51
N LEU A 308 -12.76 -6.43 -13.60
CA LEU A 308 -13.05 -5.00 -13.59
C LEU A 308 -13.92 -4.67 -14.81
N GLU A 309 -15.18 -4.38 -14.57
CA GLU A 309 -16.13 -3.90 -15.57
C GLU A 309 -16.45 -2.42 -15.30
N PRO A 310 -17.03 -1.69 -16.24
CA PRO A 310 -17.36 -0.28 -16.03
C PRO A 310 -18.27 -0.03 -14.80
N GLU A 311 -19.15 -0.96 -14.49
CA GLU A 311 -20.14 -0.83 -13.42
C GLU A 311 -19.84 -1.69 -12.21
N TYR A 312 -18.96 -2.69 -12.29
CA TYR A 312 -18.64 -3.55 -11.17
C TYR A 312 -17.20 -4.07 -11.22
N SER A 313 -16.65 -4.36 -10.07
CA SER A 313 -15.34 -5.01 -9.94
C SER A 313 -15.33 -5.97 -8.76
N GLY A 314 -14.42 -6.92 -8.80
CA GLY A 314 -14.29 -7.84 -7.67
C GLY A 314 -13.02 -8.67 -7.73
N ARG A 315 -12.79 -9.32 -6.59
CA ARG A 315 -11.69 -10.25 -6.35
C ARG A 315 -12.20 -11.47 -5.61
N LEU A 316 -11.81 -12.63 -6.09
CA LEU A 316 -12.06 -13.91 -5.43
C LEU A 316 -10.70 -14.54 -5.10
N ASN A 317 -10.44 -14.86 -3.84
CA ASN A 317 -9.30 -15.65 -3.45
C ASN A 317 -9.78 -16.98 -2.85
N LEU A 318 -9.11 -18.06 -3.23
CA LEU A 318 -9.36 -19.39 -2.72
C LEU A 318 -8.02 -20.03 -2.35
N ASN A 319 -7.97 -20.63 -1.17
CA ASN A 319 -6.95 -21.59 -0.80
C ASN A 319 -7.64 -22.90 -0.45
N LEU A 320 -7.31 -23.95 -1.15
CA LEU A 320 -7.94 -25.27 -1.01
C LEU A 320 -6.88 -26.33 -0.79
N LEU A 321 -7.04 -27.05 0.32
CA LEU A 321 -6.35 -28.31 0.59
C LEU A 321 -7.39 -29.42 0.45
N PRO A 322 -7.47 -30.16 -0.66
CA PRO A 322 -8.46 -31.23 -0.84
C PRO A 322 -8.38 -32.30 0.22
N TRP A 323 -7.18 -32.48 0.77
CA TRP A 323 -6.92 -33.37 1.89
C TRP A 323 -5.71 -32.87 2.66
N ASP A 324 -5.94 -32.28 3.84
CA ASP A 324 -4.87 -31.91 4.76
C ASP A 324 -4.39 -33.18 5.51
N GLN A 325 -3.13 -33.58 5.29
CA GLN A 325 -2.56 -34.78 5.90
C GLN A 325 -2.41 -34.68 7.44
N VAL A 326 -2.41 -33.48 7.99
CA VAL A 326 -2.34 -33.23 9.45
C VAL A 326 -3.73 -33.25 10.07
N ALA A 327 -4.66 -32.43 9.55
CA ALA A 327 -6.03 -32.33 10.05
C ALA A 327 -6.93 -33.51 9.62
N LYS A 328 -6.55 -34.29 8.60
CA LYS A 328 -7.30 -35.43 8.03
C LYS A 328 -8.67 -35.07 7.46
N GLU A 329 -8.78 -33.86 6.90
CA GLU A 329 -10.01 -33.33 6.31
C GLU A 329 -9.71 -32.38 5.14
N THR A 330 -10.76 -32.03 4.38
CA THR A 330 -10.69 -30.96 3.37
C THR A 330 -10.72 -29.61 4.06
N ARG A 331 -9.73 -28.79 3.75
CA ARG A 331 -9.63 -27.45 4.33
C ARG A 331 -9.62 -26.36 3.25
N TYR A 332 -10.25 -25.25 3.54
CA TYR A 332 -10.27 -24.11 2.62
C TYR A 332 -10.33 -22.75 3.35
N TRP A 333 -9.86 -21.75 2.66
CA TRP A 333 -10.07 -20.34 2.94
C TRP A 333 -10.56 -19.66 1.66
N LEU A 334 -11.60 -18.87 1.79
CA LEU A 334 -12.26 -18.17 0.70
C LEU A 334 -12.46 -16.71 1.08
N THR A 335 -12.06 -15.77 0.20
CA THR A 335 -12.52 -14.37 0.26
C THR A 335 -13.17 -13.98 -1.04
N PHE A 336 -14.20 -13.15 -0.96
CA PHE A 336 -14.89 -12.59 -2.09
C PHE A 336 -15.23 -11.13 -1.83
N ASP A 337 -14.53 -10.24 -2.50
CA ASP A 337 -14.75 -8.80 -2.49
C ASP A 337 -15.40 -8.40 -3.81
N HIS A 338 -16.59 -7.84 -3.76
CA HIS A 338 -17.30 -7.41 -4.95
C HIS A 338 -18.01 -6.09 -4.69
N VAL A 339 -17.84 -5.14 -5.59
CA VAL A 339 -18.50 -3.84 -5.55
C VAL A 339 -19.08 -3.52 -6.92
N GLY A 340 -20.24 -2.91 -6.94
CA GLY A 340 -20.89 -2.54 -8.19
C GLY A 340 -21.86 -1.38 -8.05
N LYS A 341 -22.29 -0.88 -9.22
CA LYS A 341 -23.32 0.17 -9.35
C LYS A 341 -24.57 -0.44 -9.93
N LEU A 342 -25.73 0.05 -9.52
CA LEU A 342 -27.06 -0.26 -10.05
C LEU A 342 -27.65 1.06 -10.60
N GLY A 343 -27.23 1.44 -11.81
CA GLY A 343 -27.49 2.77 -12.37
C GLY A 343 -26.62 3.86 -11.73
N ASP A 344 -27.05 5.12 -11.81
CA ASP A 344 -26.24 6.27 -11.42
C ASP A 344 -26.18 6.50 -9.90
N ASN A 345 -27.22 6.10 -9.17
CA ASN A 345 -27.44 6.50 -7.77
C ASN A 345 -27.44 5.31 -6.80
N ALA A 346 -27.33 4.08 -7.28
CA ALA A 346 -27.29 2.92 -6.40
C ALA A 346 -25.97 2.18 -6.52
N ARG A 347 -25.50 1.61 -5.40
CA ARG A 347 -24.30 0.80 -5.32
C ARG A 347 -24.55 -0.42 -4.43
N TYR A 348 -23.82 -1.47 -4.69
CA TYR A 348 -23.84 -2.64 -3.84
C TYR A 348 -22.43 -3.13 -3.57
N ALA A 349 -22.26 -3.82 -2.45
CA ALA A 349 -21.00 -4.41 -2.03
C ALA A 349 -21.24 -5.78 -1.39
N ILE A 350 -20.41 -6.73 -1.70
CA ILE A 350 -20.32 -8.03 -1.04
C ILE A 350 -18.90 -8.20 -0.55
N ASP A 351 -18.75 -8.41 0.73
CA ASP A 351 -17.48 -8.72 1.39
C ASP A 351 -17.70 -10.01 2.18
N ALA A 352 -17.02 -11.06 1.77
CA ALA A 352 -17.19 -12.38 2.37
C ALA A 352 -15.83 -13.01 2.64
N GLU A 353 -15.63 -13.43 3.88
CA GLU A 353 -14.50 -14.23 4.29
C GLU A 353 -14.97 -15.47 5.04
N ARG A 354 -14.48 -16.66 4.65
CA ARG A 354 -14.85 -17.94 5.22
C ARG A 354 -13.67 -18.90 5.24
N VAL A 355 -13.59 -19.68 6.31
CA VAL A 355 -12.67 -20.82 6.44
C VAL A 355 -13.42 -22.11 6.78
N SER A 356 -12.78 -23.23 6.52
CA SER A 356 -13.34 -24.56 6.78
C SER A 356 -13.59 -24.82 8.27
N ASP A 357 -12.68 -24.36 9.13
CA ASP A 357 -12.58 -24.76 10.53
C ASP A 357 -11.98 -23.66 11.42
N ASN A 358 -12.12 -23.81 12.72
CA ASN A 358 -11.68 -22.82 13.70
C ASN A 358 -10.16 -22.79 13.92
N GLU A 359 -9.45 -23.86 13.57
CA GLU A 359 -8.01 -23.99 13.73
C GLU A 359 -7.25 -23.41 12.52
N TRP A 360 -7.94 -23.03 11.46
CA TRP A 360 -7.34 -22.47 10.26
C TRP A 360 -6.34 -21.33 10.57
N TRP A 361 -6.72 -20.41 11.44
CA TRP A 361 -5.91 -19.22 11.76
C TRP A 361 -4.62 -19.56 12.52
N THR A 362 -4.59 -20.64 13.31
CA THR A 362 -3.39 -21.11 14.01
C THR A 362 -2.43 -21.81 13.07
N ASP A 363 -2.99 -22.55 12.11
CA ASP A 363 -2.22 -23.36 11.17
C ASP A 363 -1.68 -22.55 9.98
N PHE A 364 -2.43 -21.51 9.56
CA PHE A 364 -2.11 -20.66 8.40
C PHE A 364 -2.15 -19.16 8.73
N PRO A 365 -1.47 -18.69 9.77
CA PRO A 365 -1.64 -17.34 10.32
C PRO A 365 -1.25 -16.21 9.34
N ARG A 366 -0.46 -16.52 8.31
CA ARG A 366 0.04 -15.52 7.34
C ARG A 366 -0.83 -15.29 6.13
N ARG A 367 -1.86 -16.08 5.96
CA ARG A 367 -2.80 -15.91 4.85
C ARG A 367 -3.86 -14.86 5.15
N HIS A 368 -3.83 -14.29 6.37
CA HIS A 368 -4.74 -13.25 6.82
C HIS A 368 -4.02 -11.91 6.98
N VAL A 369 -4.70 -10.83 6.59
CA VAL A 369 -4.20 -9.44 6.72
C VAL A 369 -4.06 -9.03 8.19
N SER A 370 -4.86 -9.62 9.08
CA SER A 370 -4.80 -9.41 10.53
C SER A 370 -4.01 -10.52 11.23
N LEU A 371 -3.15 -10.16 12.16
CA LEU A 371 -2.39 -11.11 12.98
C LEU A 371 -3.28 -11.99 13.89
N THR A 372 -4.54 -11.59 14.12
CA THR A 372 -5.51 -12.33 14.93
C THR A 372 -6.93 -12.17 14.39
N PRO A 373 -7.26 -12.68 13.21
CA PRO A 373 -8.64 -12.69 12.76
C PRO A 373 -9.42 -13.68 13.64
N ARG A 374 -10.26 -13.15 14.50
CA ARG A 374 -11.10 -13.97 15.39
C ARG A 374 -12.53 -14.03 14.91
N LEU A 375 -12.92 -13.06 14.07
CA LEU A 375 -14.24 -12.89 13.50
C LEU A 375 -14.12 -12.65 12.02
N LEU A 376 -14.67 -13.53 11.22
CA LEU A 376 -14.73 -13.38 9.76
C LEU A 376 -16.13 -12.92 9.36
N PRO A 377 -16.26 -11.78 8.68
CA PRO A 377 -17.55 -11.28 8.22
C PRO A 377 -17.96 -11.91 6.90
N VAL A 378 -19.27 -12.05 6.72
CA VAL A 378 -19.93 -12.15 5.41
C VAL A 378 -20.98 -11.05 5.38
N THR A 379 -20.75 -10.04 4.58
CA THR A 379 -21.60 -8.84 4.48
C THR A 379 -22.07 -8.64 3.04
N ALA A 380 -23.35 -8.41 2.85
CA ALA A 380 -23.90 -7.89 1.61
C ALA A 380 -24.65 -6.60 1.90
N LEU A 381 -24.38 -5.56 1.12
CA LEU A 381 -24.89 -4.21 1.28
C LEU A 381 -25.41 -3.71 -0.06
N VAL A 382 -26.55 -3.06 -0.05
CA VAL A 382 -27.09 -2.26 -1.16
C VAL A 382 -27.44 -0.89 -0.62
N GLU A 383 -27.01 0.15 -1.31
CA GLU A 383 -27.24 1.54 -0.94
C GLU A 383 -27.77 2.31 -2.16
N GLN A 384 -28.72 3.20 -1.93
CA GLN A 384 -29.27 4.08 -2.96
C GLN A 384 -29.35 5.50 -2.46
N ASP A 385 -28.76 6.41 -3.22
CA ASP A 385 -28.80 7.85 -2.97
C ASP A 385 -30.02 8.46 -3.68
N PHE A 386 -30.89 9.12 -2.91
CA PHE A 386 -32.06 9.88 -3.39
C PHE A 386 -31.86 11.40 -3.24
N GLY A 387 -30.66 11.81 -2.82
CA GLY A 387 -30.42 13.16 -2.38
C GLY A 387 -30.21 14.17 -3.50
N SER A 388 -30.50 15.43 -3.18
CA SER A 388 -30.00 16.61 -3.89
C SER A 388 -28.70 17.10 -3.22
N PRO A 389 -27.94 18.03 -3.83
CA PRO A 389 -26.76 18.61 -3.19
C PRO A 389 -26.99 19.25 -1.81
N ALA A 390 -28.25 19.72 -1.55
CA ALA A 390 -28.64 20.35 -0.29
C ALA A 390 -29.24 19.37 0.73
N LEU A 391 -29.76 18.23 0.28
CA LEU A 391 -30.44 17.23 1.09
C LEU A 391 -29.96 15.85 0.69
N GLY A 392 -29.02 15.29 1.45
CA GLY A 392 -28.55 13.92 1.27
C GLY A 392 -29.55 12.94 1.89
N VAL A 393 -30.13 12.05 1.08
CA VAL A 393 -30.96 10.93 1.55
C VAL A 393 -30.39 9.65 0.96
N GLU A 394 -29.97 8.73 1.81
CA GLU A 394 -29.45 7.41 1.44
C GLU A 394 -30.34 6.34 2.08
N VAL A 395 -30.82 5.41 1.30
CA VAL A 395 -31.49 4.21 1.78
C VAL A 395 -30.58 3.02 1.58
N TYR A 396 -30.48 2.16 2.57
CA TYR A 396 -29.62 0.98 2.50
C TYR A 396 -30.31 -0.27 3.05
N ALA A 397 -29.89 -1.41 2.51
CA ALA A 397 -30.20 -2.73 3.03
C ALA A 397 -28.91 -3.53 3.21
N ARG A 398 -28.75 -4.20 4.35
CA ARG A 398 -27.57 -4.97 4.68
C ARG A 398 -27.95 -6.30 5.34
N THR A 399 -27.19 -7.34 5.03
CA THR A 399 -27.12 -8.56 5.85
C THR A 399 -25.67 -8.80 6.25
N GLN A 400 -25.45 -9.28 7.45
CA GLN A 400 -24.11 -9.56 7.97
C GLN A 400 -24.12 -10.80 8.86
N ARG A 401 -23.19 -11.72 8.61
CA ARG A 401 -22.99 -12.92 9.42
C ARG A 401 -21.56 -13.03 9.85
N TRP A 402 -21.32 -13.67 10.98
CA TRP A 402 -20.01 -13.85 11.55
C TRP A 402 -19.63 -15.33 11.63
N GLN A 403 -18.35 -15.65 11.34
CA GLN A 403 -17.73 -16.90 11.70
C GLN A 403 -16.71 -16.63 12.81
N LEU A 404 -16.92 -17.24 13.96
CA LEU A 404 -16.01 -17.17 15.11
C LEU A 404 -14.95 -18.26 15.00
N LEU A 405 -13.65 -17.87 15.04
CA LEU A 405 -12.50 -18.77 14.88
C LEU A 405 -11.84 -19.17 16.20
N GLN A 406 -12.50 -19.00 17.33
CA GLN A 406 -11.95 -19.38 18.62
C GLN A 406 -12.83 -20.40 19.34
N ALA A 407 -12.21 -21.10 20.31
CA ALA A 407 -12.98 -21.95 21.20
C ALA A 407 -14.09 -21.11 21.86
N PRO A 408 -15.32 -21.63 21.93
CA PRO A 408 -16.48 -20.88 22.40
C PRO A 408 -16.36 -20.29 23.80
N ASN A 409 -15.48 -20.84 24.65
CA ASN A 409 -15.22 -20.37 26.01
C ASN A 409 -14.24 -19.19 26.11
N LEU A 410 -13.57 -18.81 25.02
CA LEU A 410 -12.56 -17.77 25.01
C LEU A 410 -13.08 -16.45 24.46
N MET A 411 -14.06 -16.48 23.58
CA MET A 411 -14.66 -15.30 22.96
C MET A 411 -16.14 -15.56 22.64
N GLN A 412 -16.95 -14.56 22.87
CA GLN A 412 -18.37 -14.57 22.52
C GLN A 412 -18.57 -13.97 21.13
N ALA A 413 -19.39 -14.61 20.31
CA ALA A 413 -19.71 -14.10 18.98
C ALA A 413 -20.65 -12.89 19.09
N PRO A 414 -20.48 -11.85 18.26
CA PRO A 414 -21.50 -10.82 18.11
C PRO A 414 -22.73 -11.38 17.39
N PHE A 415 -23.86 -10.70 17.52
CA PHE A 415 -25.06 -11.04 16.77
C PHE A 415 -24.84 -10.89 15.27
N ASP A 416 -25.38 -11.83 14.51
CA ASP A 416 -25.62 -11.68 13.09
C ASP A 416 -26.71 -10.62 12.85
N ARG A 417 -26.58 -9.81 11.83
CA ARG A 417 -27.66 -8.97 11.29
C ARG A 417 -28.30 -9.72 10.14
N ALA A 418 -29.32 -10.52 10.45
CA ALA A 418 -29.99 -11.34 9.43
C ALA A 418 -30.63 -10.46 8.35
N ALA A 419 -31.23 -9.34 8.74
CA ALA A 419 -31.73 -8.30 7.88
C ALA A 419 -31.60 -6.94 8.56
N GLN A 420 -31.13 -5.96 7.82
CA GLN A 420 -31.05 -4.56 8.23
C GLN A 420 -31.50 -3.69 7.07
N VAL A 421 -32.42 -2.78 7.32
CA VAL A 421 -32.85 -1.75 6.37
C VAL A 421 -32.79 -0.42 7.08
N GLY A 422 -32.19 0.56 6.48
CA GLY A 422 -32.04 1.88 7.07
C GLY A 422 -32.13 3.03 6.07
N LEU A 423 -32.33 4.20 6.62
CA LEU A 423 -32.32 5.48 5.93
C LEU A 423 -31.41 6.42 6.68
N ARG A 424 -30.52 7.09 5.96
CA ARG A 424 -29.69 8.17 6.45
C ARG A 424 -30.04 9.45 5.72
N SER A 425 -30.19 10.54 6.46
CA SER A 425 -30.42 11.86 5.88
C SER A 425 -29.53 12.89 6.56
N THR A 426 -28.86 13.70 5.76
CA THR A 426 -28.02 14.81 6.22
C THR A 426 -28.30 16.04 5.39
N GLY A 427 -28.24 17.21 6.00
CA GLY A 427 -28.45 18.44 5.25
C GLY A 427 -28.20 19.71 6.05
N ASP A 428 -28.14 20.81 5.30
CA ASP A 428 -28.10 22.17 5.83
C ASP A 428 -29.51 22.78 5.75
N LEU A 429 -30.00 23.28 6.87
CA LEU A 429 -31.29 23.99 6.98
C LEU A 429 -31.03 25.49 6.95
N SER A 430 -32.12 26.26 6.75
CA SER A 430 -32.07 27.72 6.81
C SER A 430 -31.50 28.22 8.15
N GLY A 431 -30.83 29.35 8.15
CA GLY A 431 -30.25 29.94 9.34
C GLY A 431 -28.93 29.29 9.84
N GLY A 432 -28.29 28.47 9.00
CA GLY A 432 -27.03 27.81 9.33
C GLY A 432 -27.17 26.61 10.27
N LEU A 433 -28.36 26.07 10.40
CA LEU A 433 -28.62 24.82 11.09
C LEU A 433 -28.18 23.63 10.23
N GLN A 434 -27.59 22.63 10.86
CA GLN A 434 -27.21 21.36 10.24
C GLN A 434 -27.93 20.23 10.97
N TYR A 435 -28.28 19.16 10.24
CA TYR A 435 -28.86 17.99 10.85
C TYR A 435 -28.32 16.69 10.25
N ALA A 436 -28.38 15.64 11.04
CA ALA A 436 -28.27 14.25 10.59
C ALA A 436 -29.36 13.42 11.26
N LEU A 437 -29.94 12.51 10.49
CA LEU A 437 -30.93 11.54 10.94
C LEU A 437 -30.57 10.16 10.40
N GLU A 438 -30.60 9.14 11.24
CA GLU A 438 -30.52 7.74 10.85
C GLU A 438 -31.68 6.99 11.46
N THR A 439 -32.38 6.22 10.65
CA THR A 439 -33.43 5.31 11.10
C THR A 439 -33.14 3.92 10.56
N GLU A 440 -33.39 2.88 11.34
CA GLU A 440 -32.95 1.54 11.01
C GLU A 440 -33.84 0.49 11.64
N ALA A 441 -34.23 -0.51 10.86
CA ALA A 441 -34.86 -1.74 11.34
C ALA A 441 -33.86 -2.90 11.19
N ASN A 442 -33.61 -3.62 12.28
CA ASN A 442 -32.68 -4.74 12.33
C ASN A 442 -33.32 -5.99 12.89
N ARG A 443 -32.93 -7.14 12.34
CA ARG A 443 -33.14 -8.45 12.92
C ARG A 443 -31.79 -9.00 13.37
N PHE A 444 -31.65 -9.27 14.67
CA PHE A 444 -30.46 -9.84 15.30
C PHE A 444 -30.71 -11.30 15.66
N VAL A 445 -29.74 -12.15 15.26
CA VAL A 445 -29.78 -13.59 15.50
C VAL A 445 -28.40 -14.04 15.95
N LEU A 446 -28.29 -14.87 16.97
CA LEU A 446 -27.01 -15.45 17.39
C LEU A 446 -26.55 -16.50 16.36
N PRO A 447 -25.27 -16.50 15.99
CA PRO A 447 -24.73 -17.55 15.13
C PRO A 447 -24.73 -18.89 15.88
N PRO A 448 -24.66 -20.04 15.18
CA PRO A 448 -24.47 -21.35 15.80
C PRO A 448 -23.19 -21.33 16.67
N ASN A 449 -23.29 -21.92 17.90
CA ASN A 449 -22.17 -21.97 18.85
C ASN A 449 -21.57 -20.60 19.22
N PRO A 450 -22.35 -19.65 19.74
CA PRO A 450 -21.93 -18.28 19.93
C PRO A 450 -20.95 -18.07 21.09
N GLY A 451 -20.60 -19.11 21.85
CA GLY A 451 -19.65 -19.03 22.95
C GLY A 451 -20.24 -18.55 24.28
N TYR A 452 -21.54 -18.53 24.42
CA TYR A 452 -22.21 -18.19 25.67
C TYR A 452 -22.59 -19.49 26.45
N SER A 453 -22.59 -19.42 27.78
CA SER A 453 -23.19 -20.46 28.61
C SER A 453 -24.70 -20.40 28.50
N ALA A 454 -25.39 -21.53 28.70
CA ALA A 454 -26.85 -21.59 28.65
C ALA A 454 -27.54 -20.59 29.61
N ALA A 455 -26.89 -20.31 30.76
CA ALA A 455 -27.41 -19.36 31.75
C ALA A 455 -27.28 -17.88 31.33
N ASN A 456 -26.36 -17.59 30.41
CA ASN A 456 -26.06 -16.22 29.97
C ASN A 456 -26.27 -16.05 28.46
N MET A 457 -27.09 -16.90 27.83
CA MET A 457 -27.41 -16.82 26.42
C MET A 457 -28.19 -15.54 26.15
N PRO A 458 -27.67 -14.61 25.32
CA PRO A 458 -28.44 -13.46 24.90
C PRO A 458 -29.65 -13.88 24.04
N ILE A 459 -30.70 -13.06 24.06
CA ILE A 459 -31.97 -13.33 23.39
C ILE A 459 -31.93 -12.71 21.99
N ASP A 460 -32.35 -13.47 20.98
CA ASP A 460 -32.58 -12.98 19.62
C ASP A 460 -33.73 -11.96 19.58
N GLY A 461 -33.67 -11.04 18.61
CA GLY A 461 -34.70 -10.02 18.55
C GLY A 461 -34.58 -9.08 17.37
N SER A 462 -35.51 -8.14 17.33
CA SER A 462 -35.55 -7.08 16.34
C SER A 462 -35.47 -5.72 17.02
N ARG A 463 -34.85 -4.77 16.37
CA ARG A 463 -34.78 -3.37 16.83
C ARG A 463 -35.20 -2.45 15.69
N LEU A 464 -36.09 -1.52 16.00
CA LEU A 464 -36.34 -0.33 15.22
C LEU A 464 -35.73 0.85 15.97
N HIS A 465 -34.84 1.61 15.35
CA HIS A 465 -34.27 2.78 15.98
C HIS A 465 -34.28 4.02 15.07
N ALA A 466 -34.23 5.19 15.70
CA ALA A 466 -34.00 6.46 15.10
C ALA A 466 -33.04 7.26 15.97
N GLN A 467 -31.94 7.72 15.39
CA GLN A 467 -31.01 8.62 16.04
C GLN A 467 -30.69 9.80 15.14
N GLY A 468 -30.39 10.92 15.74
CA GLY A 468 -30.02 12.10 14.96
C GLY A 468 -29.61 13.25 15.83
N TRP A 469 -29.20 14.31 15.16
CA TRP A 469 -28.84 15.57 15.81
C TRP A 469 -29.21 16.77 14.94
N ILE A 470 -29.43 17.89 15.60
CA ILE A 470 -29.52 19.22 14.99
C ILE A 470 -28.51 20.10 15.68
N SER A 471 -27.67 20.80 14.93
CA SER A 471 -26.63 21.67 15.43
C SER A 471 -26.58 23.00 14.69
N ARG A 472 -26.04 24.01 15.34
CA ARG A 472 -25.73 25.28 14.71
C ARG A 472 -24.28 25.65 14.93
N PRO A 473 -23.36 25.33 14.04
CA PRO A 473 -21.97 25.72 14.18
C PRO A 473 -21.79 27.21 13.84
N TRP A 474 -21.18 27.95 14.75
CA TRP A 474 -20.57 29.25 14.49
C TRP A 474 -19.07 29.03 14.38
N ARG A 475 -18.49 29.44 13.28
CA ARG A 475 -17.07 29.28 13.00
C ARG A 475 -16.51 30.57 12.44
N GLU A 476 -15.48 31.09 13.12
CA GLU A 476 -14.69 32.23 12.70
C GLU A 476 -13.21 31.84 12.62
N PRO A 477 -12.37 32.59 11.93
CA PRO A 477 -10.94 32.38 12.04
C PRO A 477 -10.48 32.46 13.50
N GLY A 478 -9.97 31.35 14.03
CA GLY A 478 -9.44 31.27 15.37
C GLY A 478 -10.40 30.81 16.48
N TRP A 479 -11.70 30.65 16.26
CA TRP A 479 -12.61 30.02 17.24
C TRP A 479 -13.86 29.40 16.62
N TRP A 480 -14.47 28.48 17.33
CA TRP A 480 -15.74 27.88 16.96
C TRP A 480 -16.56 27.50 18.19
N ILE A 481 -17.89 27.57 18.06
CA ILE A 481 -18.86 27.07 19.03
C ILE A 481 -19.96 26.34 18.29
N THR A 482 -20.35 25.18 18.80
CA THR A 482 -21.38 24.31 18.20
C THR A 482 -22.29 23.75 19.28
N PRO A 483 -23.44 24.37 19.54
CA PRO A 483 -24.49 23.71 20.29
C PRO A 483 -25.16 22.65 19.42
N SER A 484 -25.53 21.52 20.04
CA SER A 484 -26.20 20.40 19.39
C SER A 484 -27.25 19.80 20.30
N LEU A 485 -28.35 19.41 19.70
CA LEU A 485 -29.37 18.57 20.32
C LEU A 485 -29.36 17.23 19.60
N LEU A 486 -29.13 16.16 20.33
CA LEU A 486 -29.12 14.79 19.83
C LEU A 486 -30.31 14.04 20.42
N PHE A 487 -30.78 13.02 19.74
CA PHE A 487 -31.72 12.07 20.28
C PHE A 487 -31.36 10.65 19.86
N ASN A 488 -31.67 9.69 20.70
CA ASN A 488 -31.60 8.26 20.44
C ASN A 488 -32.89 7.60 20.89
N ALA A 489 -33.69 7.13 19.92
CA ALA A 489 -34.95 6.42 20.13
C ALA A 489 -34.79 4.97 19.66
N ALA A 490 -35.21 3.99 20.45
CA ALA A 490 -35.18 2.59 20.07
C ALA A 490 -36.40 1.85 20.62
N SER A 491 -36.94 0.95 19.79
CA SER A 491 -37.96 -0.03 20.17
C SER A 491 -37.44 -1.43 19.90
N TYR A 492 -37.56 -2.30 20.87
CA TYR A 492 -37.05 -3.67 20.89
C TYR A 492 -38.22 -4.66 20.91
N TYR A 493 -38.03 -5.74 20.16
CA TYR A 493 -38.95 -6.91 20.17
C TYR A 493 -38.06 -8.15 20.27
N THR A 494 -38.21 -8.91 21.34
CA THR A 494 -37.40 -10.12 21.64
C THR A 494 -38.22 -11.40 21.47
N ASP A 495 -37.57 -12.45 20.98
CA ASP A 495 -38.22 -13.76 20.74
C ASP A 495 -38.63 -14.45 22.07
N GLU A 496 -37.82 -14.22 23.10
CA GLU A 496 -38.08 -14.65 24.46
C GLU A 496 -38.27 -13.45 25.39
N PRO A 497 -38.95 -13.58 26.52
CA PRO A 497 -39.14 -12.49 27.48
C PRO A 497 -37.78 -11.95 27.99
N MET A 498 -37.66 -10.62 28.05
CA MET A 498 -36.57 -9.91 28.72
C MET A 498 -36.56 -10.21 30.24
N PRO A 499 -35.51 -9.81 31.00
CA PRO A 499 -35.44 -10.07 32.45
C PRO A 499 -36.62 -9.57 33.27
N ASP A 500 -37.38 -8.59 32.79
CA ASP A 500 -38.59 -8.04 33.41
C ASP A 500 -39.89 -8.69 32.92
N GLY A 501 -39.82 -9.77 32.14
CA GLY A 501 -40.96 -10.53 31.63
C GLY A 501 -41.62 -9.94 30.39
N ARG A 502 -41.18 -8.80 29.85
CA ARG A 502 -41.72 -8.19 28.64
C ARG A 502 -41.02 -8.71 27.41
N SER A 503 -41.73 -8.84 26.28
CA SER A 503 -41.14 -9.15 24.98
C SER A 503 -41.00 -7.90 24.08
N SER A 504 -41.37 -6.71 24.59
CA SER A 504 -41.18 -5.47 23.90
C SER A 504 -40.84 -4.34 24.87
N ALA A 505 -40.01 -3.43 24.44
CA ALA A 505 -39.65 -2.23 25.20
C ALA A 505 -39.25 -1.10 24.26
N SER A 506 -39.41 0.15 24.73
CA SER A 506 -39.01 1.32 23.95
C SER A 506 -38.39 2.38 24.85
N ARG A 507 -37.54 3.21 24.28
CA ARG A 507 -36.92 4.35 24.94
C ARG A 507 -36.64 5.51 23.98
N ILE A 508 -36.60 6.72 24.55
CA ILE A 508 -36.16 7.94 23.89
C ILE A 508 -35.23 8.66 24.85
N ILE A 509 -34.02 8.97 24.42
CA ILE A 509 -32.99 9.63 25.21
C ILE A 509 -32.52 10.89 24.47
N PRO A 510 -32.86 12.09 24.96
CA PRO A 510 -32.32 13.33 24.43
C PRO A 510 -30.90 13.59 25.01
N THR A 511 -30.03 14.23 24.24
CA THR A 511 -28.71 14.68 24.68
C THR A 511 -28.52 16.12 24.20
N PHE A 512 -28.12 16.98 25.10
CA PHE A 512 -27.63 18.32 24.76
C PHE A 512 -26.10 18.31 24.78
N SER A 513 -25.47 18.88 23.76
CA SER A 513 -24.03 19.11 23.78
C SER A 513 -23.68 20.53 23.32
N LEU A 514 -22.62 21.08 23.92
CA LEU A 514 -22.04 22.37 23.58
C LEU A 514 -20.53 22.18 23.40
N GLY A 515 -20.08 22.10 22.17
CA GLY A 515 -18.68 22.03 21.80
C GLY A 515 -18.11 23.40 21.45
N GLY A 516 -16.88 23.68 21.85
CA GLY A 516 -16.20 24.91 21.47
C GLY A 516 -14.70 24.77 21.52
N GLY A 517 -14.01 25.63 20.78
CA GLY A 517 -12.56 25.71 20.78
C GLY A 517 -12.05 27.01 20.21
N ALA A 518 -10.80 27.29 20.50
CA ALA A 518 -10.07 28.43 19.95
C ALA A 518 -8.69 27.98 19.47
N GLU A 519 -8.12 28.74 18.55
CA GLU A 519 -6.77 28.53 18.05
C GLU A 519 -6.02 29.86 18.14
N PHE A 520 -4.99 29.90 18.98
CA PHE A 520 -4.09 31.01 19.10
C PHE A 520 -2.78 30.67 18.41
N GLU A 521 -2.29 31.55 17.56
CA GLU A 521 -1.03 31.37 16.87
C GLU A 521 -0.02 32.42 17.26
N ARG A 522 1.26 32.00 17.36
CA ARG A 522 2.39 32.94 17.45
C ARG A 522 3.56 32.45 16.59
N ARG A 523 4.31 33.39 16.07
CA ARG A 523 5.63 33.12 15.50
C ARG A 523 6.64 33.03 16.62
N THR A 524 7.49 32.06 16.58
CA THR A 524 8.57 31.85 17.54
C THR A 524 9.81 31.33 16.83
N GLU A 525 10.91 31.28 17.50
CA GLU A 525 12.15 30.73 16.98
C GLU A 525 12.74 29.77 18.01
N TRP A 526 13.24 28.64 17.54
CA TRP A 526 13.96 27.70 18.37
C TRP A 526 15.19 27.20 17.65
N ASN A 527 16.35 27.34 18.26
CA ASN A 527 17.65 26.92 17.73
C ASN A 527 17.93 27.43 16.30
N GLY A 528 17.61 28.72 16.03
CA GLY A 528 17.79 29.35 14.73
C GLY A 528 16.75 28.97 13.66
N ARG A 529 15.73 28.20 14.02
CA ARG A 529 14.67 27.78 13.13
C ARG A 529 13.39 28.55 13.42
N ALA A 530 12.84 29.20 12.40
CA ALA A 530 11.56 29.90 12.49
C ALA A 530 10.40 28.90 12.61
N LEU A 531 9.57 29.06 13.63
CA LEU A 531 8.46 28.18 13.95
C LEU A 531 7.16 28.96 14.07
N ARG A 532 6.04 28.28 13.87
CA ARG A 532 4.69 28.69 14.20
C ARG A 532 4.19 27.82 15.34
N GLN A 533 3.92 28.41 16.50
CA GLN A 533 3.33 27.71 17.63
C GLN A 533 1.83 27.98 17.68
N THR A 534 1.03 26.93 17.83
CA THR A 534 -0.40 27.02 18.13
C THR A 534 -0.68 26.68 19.58
N LEU A 535 -1.77 27.23 20.12
CA LEU A 535 -2.37 26.83 21.38
C LEU A 535 -3.87 26.67 21.16
N GLU A 536 -4.37 25.46 21.37
CA GLU A 536 -5.69 25.00 20.96
C GLU A 536 -6.50 24.50 22.16
N PRO A 537 -7.12 25.39 22.96
CA PRO A 537 -8.09 24.99 23.99
C PRO A 537 -9.34 24.44 23.33
N ARG A 538 -9.87 23.36 23.87
CA ARG A 538 -11.13 22.71 23.43
C ARG A 538 -11.97 22.33 24.64
N LEU A 539 -13.28 22.64 24.57
CA LEU A 539 -14.26 22.32 25.58
C LEU A 539 -15.42 21.56 24.96
N LEU A 540 -15.97 20.62 25.69
CA LEU A 540 -17.21 19.93 25.35
C LEU A 540 -18.02 19.72 26.63
N TYR A 541 -19.19 20.33 26.71
CA TYR A 541 -20.20 20.03 27.70
C TYR A 541 -21.25 19.08 27.12
N VAL A 542 -21.64 18.05 27.89
CA VAL A 542 -22.67 17.07 27.50
C VAL A 542 -23.62 16.88 28.65
N ASN A 543 -24.91 16.88 28.34
CA ASN A 543 -25.97 16.53 29.28
C ASN A 543 -26.93 15.53 28.66
N THR A 544 -26.98 14.32 29.20
CA THR A 544 -27.84 13.22 28.84
C THR A 544 -28.53 12.70 30.10
N PRO A 545 -29.87 12.74 30.20
CA PRO A 545 -30.58 12.27 31.37
C PRO A 545 -30.46 10.75 31.53
N TYR A 546 -30.53 10.30 32.79
CA TYR A 546 -30.58 8.87 33.09
C TYR A 546 -31.90 8.25 32.60
N VAL A 547 -31.81 7.15 31.90
CA VAL A 547 -32.89 6.24 31.56
C VAL A 547 -32.46 4.82 31.88
N ASN A 548 -33.23 4.10 32.67
CA ASN A 548 -32.89 2.71 33.01
C ASN A 548 -32.89 1.82 31.75
N GLN A 549 -31.75 1.21 31.49
CA GLN A 549 -31.49 0.36 30.31
C GLN A 549 -31.12 -1.07 30.72
N SER A 550 -31.16 -1.43 31.97
CA SER A 550 -30.67 -2.71 32.50
C SER A 550 -31.39 -3.94 31.90
N ASN A 551 -32.69 -3.79 31.60
CA ASN A 551 -33.52 -4.88 31.08
C ASN A 551 -33.57 -4.89 29.53
N TYR A 552 -33.01 -3.89 28.86
CA TYR A 552 -33.02 -3.88 27.38
C TYR A 552 -31.93 -4.77 26.81
N PRO A 553 -32.17 -5.43 25.67
CA PRO A 553 -31.14 -6.22 25.02
C PRO A 553 -29.94 -5.35 24.61
N ASN A 554 -28.80 -5.98 24.49
CA ASN A 554 -27.61 -5.35 23.97
C ASN A 554 -27.09 -6.13 22.74
N PHE A 555 -27.49 -5.71 21.55
CA PHE A 555 -27.14 -6.38 20.31
C PHE A 555 -25.81 -5.90 19.73
N ASP A 556 -25.46 -4.62 19.91
CA ASP A 556 -24.30 -4.04 19.21
C ASP A 556 -23.50 -2.96 19.98
N SER A 557 -23.82 -2.73 21.26
CA SER A 557 -23.10 -1.69 22.01
C SER A 557 -21.96 -2.25 22.82
N ALA A 558 -20.82 -1.56 22.74
CA ALA A 558 -19.63 -1.78 23.53
C ALA A 558 -19.03 -0.44 23.97
N VAL A 559 -18.26 -0.43 25.05
CA VAL A 559 -17.56 0.78 25.52
C VAL A 559 -16.47 1.16 24.52
N LYS A 560 -16.41 2.44 24.17
CA LYS A 560 -15.36 3.01 23.34
C LYS A 560 -14.04 3.01 24.11
N ASP A 561 -12.93 2.73 23.41
CA ASP A 561 -11.61 2.91 24.02
C ASP A 561 -11.43 4.37 24.49
N TYR A 562 -11.01 4.54 25.73
CA TYR A 562 -10.83 5.87 26.34
C TYR A 562 -9.53 6.50 25.84
N SER A 563 -9.65 7.43 24.91
CA SER A 563 -8.54 8.05 24.18
C SER A 563 -8.78 9.51 23.88
N PHE A 564 -7.77 10.22 23.36
CA PHE A 564 -7.90 11.63 22.90
C PHE A 564 -8.98 11.81 21.83
N ALA A 565 -9.26 10.78 21.04
CA ALA A 565 -10.29 10.86 19.99
C ALA A 565 -11.69 10.69 20.56
N THR A 566 -11.85 9.80 21.54
CA THR A 566 -13.16 9.39 22.06
C THR A 566 -13.61 10.15 23.31
N ILE A 567 -12.71 10.80 24.02
CA ILE A 567 -13.05 11.58 25.23
C ILE A 567 -14.00 12.76 24.93
N TYR A 568 -13.99 13.24 23.68
CA TYR A 568 -14.90 14.29 23.20
C TYR A 568 -16.18 13.71 22.52
N SER A 569 -16.55 12.46 22.80
CA SER A 569 -17.81 11.90 22.33
C SER A 569 -18.92 12.13 23.36
N GLU A 570 -20.14 12.32 22.88
CA GLU A 570 -21.35 12.53 23.70
C GLU A 570 -21.77 11.25 24.41
N ASN A 571 -21.54 10.09 23.80
CA ASN A 571 -21.83 8.77 24.36
C ASN A 571 -20.52 7.98 24.54
N VAL A 572 -20.31 7.36 25.69
CA VAL A 572 -19.14 6.50 25.95
C VAL A 572 -19.23 5.17 25.25
N PHE A 573 -20.44 4.77 24.80
CA PHE A 573 -20.66 3.52 24.06
C PHE A 573 -20.60 3.75 22.55
N SER A 574 -20.15 2.74 21.83
CA SER A 574 -20.42 2.53 20.40
C SER A 574 -21.78 1.84 20.26
N GLY A 575 -22.27 1.72 19.03
CA GLY A 575 -23.58 1.11 18.76
C GLY A 575 -24.76 1.94 19.27
N ILE A 576 -25.90 1.31 19.37
CA ILE A 576 -27.19 1.98 19.62
C ILE A 576 -27.81 1.63 20.98
N ASP A 577 -27.58 0.40 21.48
CA ASP A 577 -28.36 -0.15 22.56
C ASP A 577 -28.04 0.44 23.92
N ARG A 578 -26.87 1.02 24.08
CA ARG A 578 -26.47 1.70 25.32
C ARG A 578 -26.14 3.16 25.08
N VAL A 579 -26.77 4.03 25.86
CA VAL A 579 -26.48 5.47 25.89
C VAL A 579 -26.14 5.84 27.33
N SER A 580 -24.95 6.41 27.53
CA SER A 580 -24.52 6.85 28.87
C SER A 580 -25.33 8.05 29.35
N ASP A 581 -25.74 8.00 30.60
CA ASP A 581 -26.23 9.14 31.33
C ASP A 581 -25.03 10.03 31.67
N THR A 582 -24.92 11.16 31.00
CA THR A 582 -23.74 11.98 31.11
C THR A 582 -24.12 13.42 31.46
N ASN A 583 -23.52 13.95 32.54
CA ASN A 583 -23.52 15.38 32.82
C ASN A 583 -22.06 15.76 33.09
N ALA A 584 -21.37 16.22 32.04
CA ALA A 584 -19.93 16.33 32.09
C ALA A 584 -19.38 17.50 31.26
N LEU A 585 -18.27 18.04 31.72
CA LEU A 585 -17.44 18.97 30.98
C LEU A 585 -16.10 18.33 30.67
N THR A 586 -15.77 18.18 29.40
CA THR A 586 -14.45 17.78 28.92
C THR A 586 -13.66 19.00 28.53
N ALA A 587 -12.48 19.19 29.12
CA ALA A 587 -11.57 20.30 28.84
C ALA A 587 -10.22 19.75 28.38
N GLY A 588 -9.70 20.28 27.30
CA GLY A 588 -8.38 19.91 26.80
C GLY A 588 -7.64 21.09 26.21
N LEU A 589 -6.34 20.95 26.17
CA LEU A 589 -5.40 21.92 25.64
C LEU A 589 -4.37 21.18 24.79
N THR A 590 -4.21 21.60 23.56
CA THR A 590 -3.15 21.10 22.67
C THR A 590 -2.27 22.28 22.24
N THR A 591 -0.97 22.05 22.19
CA THR A 591 -0.01 22.98 21.58
C THR A 591 0.79 22.24 20.53
N ARG A 592 1.02 22.91 19.39
CA ARG A 592 1.86 22.39 18.30
C ARG A 592 2.93 23.40 17.95
N MET A 593 4.07 22.90 17.53
CA MET A 593 5.12 23.68 16.89
C MET A 593 5.30 23.18 15.45
N LEU A 594 5.03 24.05 14.51
CA LEU A 594 5.11 23.80 13.08
C LEU A 594 6.32 24.54 12.51
N ASP A 595 7.06 23.91 11.64
CA ASP A 595 8.10 24.59 10.85
C ASP A 595 7.46 25.67 9.97
N ALA A 596 7.94 26.89 10.05
CA ALA A 596 7.32 28.03 9.36
C ALA A 596 7.44 27.95 7.84
N ALA A 597 8.45 27.25 7.30
CA ALA A 597 8.70 27.15 5.87
C ALA A 597 7.97 25.96 5.25
N SER A 598 8.03 24.78 5.89
CA SER A 598 7.48 23.53 5.36
C SER A 598 6.09 23.18 5.89
N GLY A 599 5.66 23.77 7.01
CA GLY A 599 4.43 23.39 7.71
C GLY A 599 4.50 22.05 8.45
N VAL A 600 5.65 21.40 8.49
CA VAL A 600 5.84 20.11 9.17
C VAL A 600 5.68 20.29 10.68
N GLU A 601 4.87 19.44 11.32
CA GLU A 601 4.72 19.40 12.77
C GLU A 601 5.98 18.81 13.42
N LEU A 602 6.62 19.60 14.28
CA LEU A 602 7.84 19.23 14.98
C LEU A 602 7.61 18.81 16.43
N LEU A 603 6.61 19.38 17.07
CA LEU A 603 6.21 19.08 18.44
C LEU A 603 4.69 19.17 18.57
N GLN A 604 4.09 18.18 19.22
CA GLN A 604 2.71 18.23 19.69
C GLN A 604 2.67 17.80 21.16
N LEU A 605 2.00 18.58 21.98
CA LEU A 605 1.69 18.23 23.36
C LEU A 605 0.21 18.46 23.61
N GLY A 606 -0.45 17.52 24.25
CA GLY A 606 -1.87 17.62 24.57
C GLY A 606 -2.18 17.05 25.94
N ILE A 607 -3.10 17.69 26.63
CA ILE A 607 -3.69 17.24 27.89
C ILE A 607 -5.21 17.37 27.79
N VAL A 608 -5.93 16.38 28.26
CA VAL A 608 -7.39 16.42 28.33
C VAL A 608 -7.91 15.65 29.53
N GLN A 609 -8.96 16.19 30.14
CA GLN A 609 -9.66 15.58 31.27
C GLN A 609 -11.15 15.90 31.19
N ARG A 610 -11.97 15.00 31.70
CA ARG A 610 -13.42 15.17 31.84
C ARG A 610 -13.75 15.32 33.32
N TYR A 611 -14.70 16.17 33.64
CA TYR A 611 -15.30 16.30 34.95
C TYR A 611 -16.77 15.92 34.91
N LEU A 612 -17.15 14.91 35.70
CA LEU A 612 -18.53 14.45 35.86
C LEU A 612 -19.19 15.26 36.98
N PHE A 613 -20.28 15.99 36.68
CA PHE A 613 -21.05 16.73 37.67
C PHE A 613 -21.94 15.84 38.53
N ASN A 614 -22.40 14.72 37.92
CA ASN A 614 -23.24 13.72 38.59
C ASN A 614 -22.57 12.34 38.46
N GLU A 615 -23.03 11.37 39.25
CA GLU A 615 -22.66 9.96 39.05
C GLU A 615 -23.20 9.50 37.71
N GLN A 616 -22.40 8.71 37.01
CA GLN A 616 -22.77 8.04 35.78
C GLN A 616 -23.20 6.61 36.08
N LEU A 617 -24.49 6.31 35.87
CA LEU A 617 -25.10 5.04 36.29
C LEU A 617 -25.04 3.97 35.18
N ILE A 618 -24.98 4.39 33.91
CA ILE A 618 -24.88 3.51 32.76
C ILE A 618 -23.41 3.35 32.36
N THR A 619 -22.82 2.27 32.84
CA THR A 619 -21.41 1.89 32.63
C THR A 619 -21.31 0.49 32.02
N ASP A 620 -20.12 0.06 31.62
CA ASP A 620 -19.85 -1.29 31.07
C ASP A 620 -19.95 -2.38 32.13
N THR A 621 -19.53 -2.07 33.33
CA THR A 621 -19.50 -3.00 34.48
C THR A 621 -20.83 -3.04 35.27
N GLY A 622 -21.75 -2.11 34.98
CA GLY A 622 -22.95 -1.89 35.80
C GLY A 622 -22.70 -1.26 37.17
N VAL A 623 -21.42 -0.91 37.46
CA VAL A 623 -21.03 -0.17 38.68
C VAL A 623 -20.99 1.32 38.35
N ALA A 624 -21.70 2.13 39.13
CA ALA A 624 -21.76 3.57 38.91
C ALA A 624 -20.36 4.21 38.98
N GLU A 625 -20.07 5.10 38.04
CA GLU A 625 -18.87 5.96 38.09
C GLU A 625 -19.19 7.21 38.90
N ASN A 626 -18.40 7.45 39.94
CA ASN A 626 -18.65 8.57 40.85
C ASN A 626 -18.44 9.92 40.15
N ARG A 627 -19.17 10.95 40.65
CA ARG A 627 -18.92 12.33 40.23
C ARG A 627 -17.47 12.73 40.52
N GLY A 628 -16.89 13.54 39.68
CA GLY A 628 -15.52 14.03 39.86
C GLY A 628 -14.70 14.02 38.60
N TYR A 629 -13.38 14.03 38.77
CA TYR A 629 -12.45 14.03 37.67
C TYR A 629 -12.27 12.61 37.10
N SER A 630 -12.40 12.50 35.79
CA SER A 630 -12.03 11.28 35.09
C SER A 630 -10.50 11.11 35.01
N ASP A 631 -10.07 10.05 34.37
CA ASP A 631 -8.68 9.85 34.03
C ASP A 631 -8.15 11.02 33.20
N VAL A 632 -6.91 11.42 33.47
CA VAL A 632 -6.18 12.42 32.69
C VAL A 632 -5.50 11.74 31.51
N LEU A 633 -5.65 12.28 30.32
CA LEU A 633 -4.94 11.84 29.14
C LEU A 633 -3.85 12.85 28.79
N LEU A 634 -2.64 12.36 28.62
CA LEU A 634 -1.50 13.11 28.11
C LEU A 634 -1.04 12.49 26.79
N ARG A 635 -0.73 13.35 25.84
CA ARG A 635 -0.12 12.96 24.56
C ARG A 635 1.03 13.88 24.24
N GLY A 636 2.11 13.31 23.71
CA GLY A 636 3.24 14.08 23.22
C GLY A 636 3.88 13.39 22.03
N SER A 637 4.31 14.16 21.04
CA SER A 637 5.18 13.72 19.96
C SER A 637 6.16 14.82 19.59
N THR A 638 7.40 14.44 19.24
CA THR A 638 8.40 15.41 18.82
C THR A 638 9.42 14.84 17.84
N GLN A 639 9.72 15.62 16.82
CA GLN A 639 10.77 15.38 15.84
C GLN A 639 11.86 16.48 15.89
N VAL A 640 11.79 17.36 16.90
CA VAL A 640 12.75 18.46 17.05
C VAL A 640 14.17 17.95 17.32
N LEU A 641 14.27 16.84 18.03
CA LEU A 641 15.54 16.24 18.45
C LEU A 641 16.13 15.32 17.37
N GLN A 642 16.05 15.69 16.08
CA GLN A 642 16.65 14.89 15.03
C GLN A 642 18.07 14.45 15.40
N PRO A 643 18.41 13.15 15.17
CA PRO A 643 17.67 12.12 14.44
C PRO A 643 16.66 11.29 15.26
N PHE A 644 16.24 11.78 16.42
CA PHE A 644 15.25 11.10 17.27
C PHE A 644 13.84 11.60 16.96
N ASN A 645 12.90 10.64 16.93
CA ASN A 645 11.47 10.87 16.94
C ASN A 645 10.90 10.22 18.20
N LEU A 646 10.21 11.00 19.03
CA LEU A 646 9.65 10.53 20.29
C LEU A 646 8.14 10.66 20.24
N GLU A 647 7.44 9.65 20.74
CA GLU A 647 5.98 9.68 20.94
C GLU A 647 5.62 9.13 22.31
N GLY A 648 4.60 9.71 22.92
CA GLY A 648 4.12 9.31 24.22
C GLY A 648 2.62 9.49 24.36
N TYR A 649 2.00 8.52 25.03
CA TYR A 649 0.62 8.56 25.47
C TYR A 649 0.56 8.03 26.89
N LEU A 650 -0.13 8.74 27.79
CA LEU A 650 -0.32 8.35 29.16
C LEU A 650 -1.79 8.56 29.57
N ARG A 651 -2.38 7.55 30.17
CA ARG A 651 -3.66 7.61 30.87
C ARG A 651 -3.42 7.39 32.37
N TYR A 652 -3.67 8.42 33.16
CA TYR A 652 -3.53 8.40 34.60
C TYR A 652 -4.89 8.58 35.26
N SER A 653 -5.21 7.74 36.21
CA SER A 653 -6.45 7.80 37.01
C SER A 653 -6.20 8.44 38.36
N PRO A 654 -6.70 9.67 38.61
CA PRO A 654 -6.63 10.30 39.94
C PRO A 654 -7.42 9.55 40.99
N ALA A 655 -8.51 8.85 40.58
CA ALA A 655 -9.38 8.15 41.52
C ALA A 655 -8.69 6.98 42.24
N VAL A 656 -7.78 6.30 41.55
CA VAL A 656 -7.02 5.15 42.11
C VAL A 656 -5.53 5.45 42.24
N ASP A 657 -5.11 6.67 41.93
CA ASP A 657 -3.71 7.16 41.96
C ASP A 657 -2.75 6.24 41.18
N ARG A 658 -3.13 5.88 39.97
CA ARG A 658 -2.35 4.93 39.18
C ARG A 658 -2.39 5.21 37.67
N VAL A 659 -1.32 4.78 37.00
CA VAL A 659 -1.27 4.76 35.54
C VAL A 659 -2.10 3.57 35.04
N MET A 660 -3.04 3.84 34.15
CA MET A 660 -3.92 2.88 33.53
C MET A 660 -3.42 2.39 32.19
N ARG A 661 -2.82 3.29 31.39
CA ARG A 661 -2.26 2.96 30.09
C ARG A 661 -1.08 3.86 29.74
N THR A 662 -0.05 3.28 29.16
CA THR A 662 1.11 4.02 28.68
C THR A 662 1.54 3.46 27.34
N ILE A 663 1.89 4.33 26.42
CA ILE A 663 2.59 4.00 25.18
C ILE A 663 3.74 4.99 25.07
N LEU A 664 4.96 4.51 25.01
CA LEU A 664 6.15 5.32 24.80
C LEU A 664 6.93 4.75 23.63
N GLY A 665 7.18 5.56 22.63
CA GLY A 665 7.92 5.19 21.43
C GLY A 665 9.13 6.11 21.24
N VAL A 666 10.25 5.50 20.89
CA VAL A 666 11.48 6.18 20.49
C VAL A 666 11.95 5.58 19.19
N GLN A 667 12.11 6.41 18.19
CA GLN A 667 12.73 6.06 16.92
C GLN A 667 14.02 6.85 16.75
N TYR A 668 15.10 6.16 16.43
CA TYR A 668 16.39 6.75 16.07
C TYR A 668 16.72 6.44 14.62
N ALA A 669 16.72 7.46 13.76
CA ALA A 669 16.92 7.32 12.32
C ALA A 669 17.98 8.34 11.82
N PRO A 670 19.29 8.06 12.03
CA PRO A 670 20.36 9.00 11.72
C PRO A 670 20.71 9.11 10.23
N GLY A 671 20.11 8.29 9.38
CA GLY A 671 20.38 8.30 7.94
C GLY A 671 19.76 7.12 7.20
N PRO A 672 20.05 6.98 5.90
CA PRO A 672 19.48 5.90 5.08
C PRO A 672 19.81 4.51 5.64
N PHE A 673 18.84 3.61 5.60
CA PHE A 673 18.94 2.21 6.07
C PHE A 673 19.37 2.06 7.53
N ARG A 674 19.16 3.10 8.36
CA ARG A 674 19.46 3.11 9.77
C ARG A 674 18.23 3.53 10.54
N THR A 675 17.55 2.58 11.12
CA THR A 675 16.42 2.83 12.03
C THR A 675 16.50 1.88 13.21
N LEU A 676 16.32 2.41 14.40
CA LEU A 676 16.14 1.69 15.64
C LEU A 676 14.87 2.21 16.28
N ASN A 677 13.94 1.33 16.61
CA ASN A 677 12.70 1.67 17.28
C ASN A 677 12.62 0.90 18.59
N LEU A 678 12.20 1.59 19.63
CA LEU A 678 11.89 1.00 20.94
C LEU A 678 10.53 1.51 21.37
N THR A 679 9.58 0.61 21.63
CA THR A 679 8.24 0.98 22.09
C THR A 679 7.88 0.19 23.34
N TYR A 680 7.40 0.89 24.36
CA TYR A 680 6.81 0.30 25.55
C TYR A 680 5.31 0.51 25.54
N ARG A 681 4.53 -0.58 25.71
CA ARG A 681 3.08 -0.55 25.80
C ARG A 681 2.65 -1.21 27.11
N TYR A 682 1.93 -0.45 27.91
CA TYR A 682 1.37 -0.89 29.16
C TYR A 682 -0.15 -0.64 29.20
N ALA A 683 -0.91 -1.65 29.55
CA ALA A 683 -2.32 -1.53 29.90
C ALA A 683 -2.52 -2.31 31.20
N ARG A 684 -2.97 -1.61 32.22
CA ARG A 684 -3.10 -2.13 33.57
C ARG A 684 -3.98 -3.39 33.59
N ASP A 685 -3.51 -4.43 34.29
CA ASP A 685 -4.17 -5.73 34.47
C ASP A 685 -4.47 -6.48 33.16
N ILE A 686 -3.99 -5.97 32.02
CA ILE A 686 -4.20 -6.54 30.68
C ILE A 686 -2.88 -6.95 30.06
N SER A 687 -1.93 -6.03 29.89
CA SER A 687 -0.68 -6.32 29.19
C SER A 687 0.44 -5.34 29.53
N SER A 688 1.66 -5.82 29.47
CA SER A 688 2.87 -5.02 29.53
C SER A 688 3.88 -5.59 28.54
N GLN A 689 4.30 -4.78 27.54
CA GLN A 689 5.07 -5.26 26.41
C GLN A 689 6.15 -4.26 26.01
N TRP A 690 7.32 -4.79 25.65
CA TRP A 690 8.39 -4.08 25.00
C TRP A 690 8.52 -4.57 23.57
N GLU A 691 8.61 -3.65 22.63
CA GLU A 691 8.89 -3.91 21.24
C GLU A 691 10.17 -3.18 20.82
N ALA A 692 11.12 -3.93 20.28
CA ALA A 692 12.31 -3.38 19.65
C ALA A 692 12.32 -3.78 18.18
N SER A 693 12.59 -2.85 17.27
CA SER A 693 12.76 -3.18 15.85
C SER A 693 13.86 -2.34 15.22
N TRP A 694 14.50 -2.90 14.21
CA TRP A 694 15.67 -2.27 13.61
C TRP A 694 15.90 -2.67 12.15
N GLN A 695 16.53 -1.76 11.41
CA GLN A 695 17.30 -2.00 10.20
C GLN A 695 18.64 -1.28 10.36
N TRP A 696 19.74 -2.02 10.29
CA TRP A 696 21.05 -1.43 10.55
C TRP A 696 22.14 -2.05 9.67
N PRO A 697 23.00 -1.23 9.04
CA PRO A 697 24.14 -1.74 8.31
C PRO A 697 25.20 -2.31 9.26
N LEU A 698 25.63 -3.54 9.01
CA LEU A 698 26.73 -4.20 9.72
C LEU A 698 28.06 -3.93 9.05
N TYR A 699 28.08 -4.00 7.72
CA TYR A 699 29.27 -3.76 6.91
C TYR A 699 28.86 -3.07 5.60
N GLN A 700 29.57 -1.99 5.27
CA GLN A 700 29.39 -1.24 4.02
C GLN A 700 30.77 -0.85 3.48
N PRO A 701 31.22 -1.38 2.34
CA PRO A 701 32.42 -0.92 1.68
C PRO A 701 32.22 0.53 1.19
N GLY A 702 33.12 1.44 1.59
CA GLY A 702 33.09 2.85 1.17
C GLY A 702 32.37 3.84 2.09
N GLY A 703 32.00 3.47 3.30
CA GLY A 703 31.77 4.37 4.47
C GLY A 703 30.44 5.08 4.61
N THR A 704 29.76 5.52 3.58
CA THR A 704 28.43 6.20 3.69
C THR A 704 27.38 5.51 2.84
N PRO A 705 26.19 5.23 3.41
CA PRO A 705 25.08 4.70 2.65
C PRO A 705 24.52 5.79 1.75
N GLN A 706 25.05 5.92 0.55
CA GLN A 706 24.34 6.62 -0.50
C GLN A 706 23.26 5.66 -1.03
N ARG A 707 22.04 6.18 -1.28
CA ARG A 707 21.11 5.53 -2.20
C ARG A 707 21.90 5.30 -3.49
N ARG A 708 22.38 4.08 -3.68
CA ARG A 708 23.05 3.74 -4.94
C ARG A 708 21.99 3.76 -6.03
N GLU A 709 21.92 4.86 -6.77
CA GLU A 709 21.35 4.81 -8.10
C GLU A 709 22.19 3.82 -8.89
N TRP A 710 21.55 2.89 -9.53
CA TRP A 710 22.21 1.88 -10.32
C TRP A 710 22.86 2.56 -11.55
N ASP A 711 24.16 2.62 -11.61
CA ASP A 711 24.98 3.24 -12.66
C ASP A 711 25.46 2.24 -13.71
N GLY A 712 25.04 0.98 -13.63
CA GLY A 712 25.46 -0.09 -14.55
C GLY A 712 26.82 -0.69 -14.23
N HIS A 713 27.59 -0.08 -13.34
CA HIS A 713 28.91 -0.58 -12.92
C HIS A 713 28.83 -1.03 -11.46
N SER A 714 28.78 -2.33 -11.23
CA SER A 714 28.78 -2.88 -9.88
C SER A 714 30.19 -2.89 -9.32
N SER A 715 30.51 -1.97 -8.42
CA SER A 715 31.63 -2.17 -7.52
C SER A 715 31.30 -3.37 -6.61
N CYS A 716 32.07 -4.43 -6.68
CA CYS A 716 31.88 -5.73 -6.02
C CYS A 716 32.03 -5.72 -4.49
N GLY A 717 31.68 -4.65 -3.79
CA GLY A 717 31.67 -4.59 -2.33
C GLY A 717 30.28 -4.87 -1.80
N GLY A 718 30.00 -6.10 -1.36
CA GLY A 718 28.72 -6.45 -0.75
C GLY A 718 28.47 -5.72 0.56
N ALA A 719 27.26 -5.23 0.78
CA ALA A 719 26.83 -4.61 2.02
C ALA A 719 25.92 -5.55 2.83
N TRP A 720 26.20 -5.66 4.12
CA TRP A 720 25.41 -6.46 5.06
C TRP A 720 24.58 -5.58 5.97
N TYR A 721 23.32 -5.95 6.14
CA TYR A 721 22.37 -5.31 7.05
C TYR A 721 21.77 -6.35 7.99
N THR A 722 21.52 -5.97 9.22
CA THR A 722 20.66 -6.71 10.12
C THR A 722 19.31 -6.03 10.19
N VAL A 723 18.28 -6.85 10.23
CA VAL A 723 16.87 -6.41 10.31
C VAL A 723 16.16 -7.23 11.36
N GLY A 724 15.24 -6.63 12.07
CA GLY A 724 14.48 -7.41 13.02
C GLY A 724 13.45 -6.63 13.81
N ARG A 725 12.56 -7.39 14.45
CA ARG A 725 11.60 -6.96 15.43
C ARG A 725 11.46 -8.04 16.48
N VAL A 726 11.43 -7.64 17.74
CA VAL A 726 11.17 -8.52 18.88
C VAL A 726 10.12 -7.87 19.77
N ASN A 727 9.07 -8.59 20.08
CA ASN A 727 8.03 -8.19 21.00
C ASN A 727 8.07 -9.10 22.24
N TYR A 728 8.31 -8.51 23.41
CA TYR A 728 8.44 -9.19 24.68
C TYR A 728 7.31 -8.80 25.63
N SER A 729 6.52 -9.77 26.08
CA SER A 729 5.50 -9.59 27.13
C SER A 729 6.14 -9.75 28.51
N THR A 730 6.14 -8.70 29.31
CA THR A 730 6.57 -8.77 30.72
C THR A 730 5.50 -9.39 31.60
N THR A 731 4.23 -9.35 31.16
CA THR A 731 3.12 -10.01 31.86
C THR A 731 3.24 -11.53 31.75
N ASP A 732 3.53 -12.04 30.56
CA ASP A 732 3.65 -13.47 30.28
C ASP A 732 5.09 -13.97 30.45
N ASN A 733 6.05 -13.06 30.66
CA ASN A 733 7.48 -13.30 30.77
C ASN A 733 8.06 -14.09 29.56
N ARG A 734 7.63 -13.72 28.34
CA ARG A 734 8.04 -14.41 27.10
C ARG A 734 8.07 -13.49 25.88
N VAL A 735 8.81 -13.93 24.86
CA VAL A 735 8.73 -13.33 23.52
C VAL A 735 7.43 -13.81 22.87
N THR A 736 6.56 -12.86 22.50
CA THR A 736 5.27 -13.14 21.85
C THR A 736 5.41 -13.30 20.36
N ASP A 737 6.19 -12.45 19.73
CA ASP A 737 6.55 -12.55 18.32
C ASP A 737 7.93 -11.95 18.06
N SER A 738 8.60 -12.44 17.02
CA SER A 738 9.88 -11.94 16.58
C SER A 738 10.11 -12.21 15.10
N VAL A 739 10.79 -11.30 14.45
CA VAL A 739 11.39 -11.47 13.11
C VAL A 739 12.83 -11.00 13.21
N ILE A 740 13.78 -11.87 12.91
CA ILE A 740 15.22 -11.52 12.95
C ILE A 740 15.87 -12.03 11.68
N GLY A 741 16.65 -11.20 11.03
CA GLY A 741 17.25 -11.56 9.77
C GLY A 741 18.41 -10.69 9.35
N PHE A 742 18.95 -11.07 8.21
CA PHE A 742 20.04 -10.40 7.52
C PHE A 742 19.67 -10.17 6.06
N GLU A 743 20.14 -9.05 5.54
CA GLU A 743 20.07 -8.72 4.13
C GLU A 743 21.49 -8.49 3.62
N TYR A 744 21.78 -9.05 2.46
CA TYR A 744 23.06 -8.86 1.76
C TYR A 744 22.81 -8.27 0.38
N ASP A 745 23.32 -7.07 0.12
CA ASP A 745 23.25 -6.39 -1.17
C ASP A 745 24.60 -6.52 -1.89
N ALA A 746 24.67 -7.39 -2.89
CA ALA A 746 25.85 -7.61 -3.73
C ALA A 746 25.94 -6.64 -4.91
N GLY A 747 25.01 -5.71 -5.05
CA GLY A 747 24.94 -4.81 -6.21
C GLY A 747 23.94 -5.28 -7.25
N CYS A 748 24.12 -6.39 -7.89
CA CYS A 748 23.24 -6.94 -8.92
C CYS A 748 22.28 -8.02 -8.40
N TRP A 749 22.38 -8.42 -7.14
CA TRP A 749 21.42 -9.28 -6.46
C TRP A 749 21.38 -8.96 -4.96
N ILE A 750 20.27 -9.30 -4.33
CA ILE A 750 20.04 -9.14 -2.89
C ILE A 750 19.56 -10.46 -2.32
N ALA A 751 20.21 -10.97 -1.30
CA ALA A 751 19.74 -12.10 -0.51
C ALA A 751 19.15 -11.60 0.81
N ARG A 752 18.00 -12.16 1.20
CA ARG A 752 17.37 -11.93 2.50
C ARG A 752 17.10 -13.25 3.17
N LEU A 753 17.58 -13.39 4.39
CA LEU A 753 17.31 -14.54 5.25
C LEU A 753 16.76 -14.02 6.56
N ALA A 754 15.58 -14.45 6.94
CA ALA A 754 15.00 -14.10 8.23
C ALA A 754 14.25 -15.29 8.84
N VAL A 755 14.22 -15.32 10.16
CA VAL A 755 13.41 -16.26 10.93
C VAL A 755 12.35 -15.46 11.65
N SER A 756 11.12 -15.84 11.44
CA SER A 756 9.96 -15.26 12.11
C SER A 756 9.33 -16.30 13.03
N ARG A 757 9.05 -15.89 14.25
CA ARG A 757 8.37 -16.71 15.25
C ARG A 757 7.22 -15.93 15.86
N TRP A 758 6.07 -16.54 15.98
CA TRP A 758 4.90 -15.95 16.61
C TRP A 758 4.17 -16.97 17.46
N SER A 759 3.60 -16.50 18.55
CA SER A 759 2.81 -17.31 19.46
C SER A 759 1.40 -17.56 18.87
N THR A 760 0.99 -18.81 18.79
CA THR A 760 -0.36 -19.23 18.36
C THR A 760 -1.26 -19.55 19.54
N GLY A 761 -0.69 -19.68 20.73
CA GLY A 761 -1.37 -19.96 21.98
C GLY A 761 -0.51 -19.63 23.20
N VAL A 762 -0.94 -20.03 24.40
CA VAL A 762 -0.19 -19.77 25.63
C VAL A 762 1.16 -20.52 25.64
N SER A 763 1.19 -21.74 25.11
CA SER A 763 2.38 -22.59 25.06
C SER A 763 2.85 -22.93 23.65
N GLU A 764 2.12 -22.53 22.62
CA GLU A 764 2.40 -22.88 21.24
C GLU A 764 2.97 -21.70 20.45
N ALA A 765 3.91 -21.99 19.58
CA ALA A 765 4.49 -21.01 18.67
C ALA A 765 4.76 -21.63 17.31
N SER A 766 4.49 -20.89 16.27
CA SER A 766 4.88 -21.23 14.90
C SER A 766 6.14 -20.48 14.51
N THR A 767 7.02 -21.17 13.79
CA THR A 767 8.27 -20.59 13.27
C THR A 767 8.28 -20.73 11.75
N GLN A 768 8.74 -19.69 11.07
CA GLN A 768 8.94 -19.70 9.62
C GLN A 768 10.34 -19.18 9.29
N VAL A 769 10.93 -19.80 8.32
CA VAL A 769 12.17 -19.35 7.69
C VAL A 769 11.82 -18.65 6.38
N LEU A 770 12.26 -17.43 6.25
CA LEU A 770 12.09 -16.58 5.08
C LEU A 770 13.39 -16.54 4.32
N LEU A 771 13.37 -16.99 3.07
CA LEU A 771 14.50 -16.93 2.16
C LEU A 771 14.05 -16.25 0.87
N GLN A 772 14.68 -15.13 0.53
CA GLN A 772 14.41 -14.40 -0.72
C GLN A 772 15.72 -14.07 -1.42
N LEU A 773 15.78 -14.40 -2.70
CA LEU A 773 16.83 -13.98 -3.62
C LEU A 773 16.22 -13.03 -4.64
N GLU A 774 16.64 -11.78 -4.62
CA GLU A 774 16.24 -10.76 -5.60
C GLU A 774 17.37 -10.61 -6.63
N LEU A 775 17.08 -10.94 -7.89
CA LEU A 775 17.94 -10.71 -9.02
C LEU A 775 17.57 -9.35 -9.61
N VAL A 776 18.41 -8.35 -9.38
CA VAL A 776 18.13 -6.96 -9.75
C VAL A 776 17.91 -6.86 -11.27
N GLY A 777 16.78 -6.27 -11.66
CA GLY A 777 16.39 -6.16 -13.08
C GLY A 777 15.77 -7.40 -13.70
N LEU A 778 15.56 -8.50 -12.93
CA LEU A 778 14.90 -9.70 -13.42
C LEU A 778 13.69 -10.08 -12.55
N SER A 779 13.91 -10.58 -11.33
CA SER A 779 12.84 -11.19 -10.55
C SER A 779 13.25 -11.41 -9.09
N ARG A 780 12.25 -11.74 -8.25
CA ARG A 780 12.43 -12.21 -6.88
C ARG A 780 12.05 -13.69 -6.79
N LEU A 781 12.87 -14.49 -6.13
CA LEU A 781 12.70 -15.91 -5.92
C LEU A 781 12.57 -16.21 -4.44
N GLY A 782 11.74 -17.16 -4.05
CA GLY A 782 11.55 -17.58 -2.66
C GLY A 782 10.39 -16.90 -1.96
N THR A 783 10.48 -16.74 -0.63
CA THR A 783 9.43 -16.13 0.20
C THR A 783 9.41 -14.60 0.03
N ASN A 784 8.23 -13.96 0.20
CA ASN A 784 8.15 -12.50 0.19
C ASN A 784 8.64 -11.90 1.53
N ALA A 785 9.95 -12.02 1.80
CA ALA A 785 10.56 -11.47 3.01
C ALA A 785 10.44 -9.95 3.07
N THR A 786 10.48 -9.29 1.92
CA THR A 786 10.44 -7.82 1.82
C THR A 786 9.15 -7.23 2.39
N SER A 787 7.98 -7.79 2.07
CA SER A 787 6.70 -7.30 2.62
C SER A 787 6.65 -7.49 4.13
N ILE A 788 7.09 -8.66 4.61
CA ILE A 788 7.10 -8.97 6.04
C ILE A 788 8.00 -8.01 6.82
N LEU A 789 9.19 -7.71 6.31
CA LEU A 789 10.10 -6.77 6.95
C LEU A 789 9.53 -5.35 6.96
N ARG A 790 8.96 -4.88 5.85
CA ARG A 790 8.33 -3.56 5.74
C ARG A 790 7.16 -3.39 6.69
N ASP A 791 6.31 -4.41 6.82
CA ASP A 791 5.11 -4.36 7.66
C ASP A 791 5.44 -4.48 9.16
N ASN A 792 6.59 -5.05 9.49
CA ASN A 792 7.01 -5.28 10.88
C ASN A 792 8.03 -4.26 11.42
N ILE A 793 8.71 -3.49 10.58
CA ILE A 793 9.77 -2.57 11.01
C ILE A 793 9.40 -1.14 10.60
N PRO A 794 8.91 -0.29 11.53
CA PRO A 794 8.65 1.12 11.24
C PRO A 794 9.90 1.83 10.73
N GLY A 795 9.76 2.52 9.57
CA GLY A 795 10.90 3.21 8.95
C GLY A 795 11.84 2.31 8.16
N TYR A 796 11.49 1.02 7.93
CA TYR A 796 12.24 0.14 7.03
C TYR A 796 12.32 0.73 5.62
N GLN A 797 13.52 0.74 5.06
CA GLN A 797 13.79 1.21 3.71
C GLN A 797 14.23 0.05 2.83
N LEU A 798 13.63 -0.05 1.66
CA LEU A 798 14.07 -1.01 0.65
C LEU A 798 15.50 -0.67 0.21
N LEU A 799 16.40 -1.65 0.22
CA LEU A 799 17.81 -1.47 -0.14
C LEU A 799 17.96 -0.91 -1.55
N ARG A 800 17.03 -1.28 -2.43
CA ARG A 800 16.88 -0.68 -3.76
C ARG A 800 15.42 -0.39 -4.02
N GLN A 801 15.10 0.87 -4.32
CA GLN A 801 13.84 1.20 -4.96
C GLN A 801 14.06 0.90 -6.45
N GLY A 802 13.70 -0.31 -6.86
CA GLY A 802 13.90 -0.74 -8.23
C GLY A 802 13.15 0.16 -9.20
N ARG A 803 13.80 0.60 -10.27
CA ARG A 803 13.17 0.48 -11.56
C ARG A 803 12.98 -1.02 -11.75
N SER A 804 11.87 -1.56 -11.27
CA SER A 804 11.48 -2.91 -11.60
C SER A 804 11.24 -2.91 -13.10
N ALA A 805 12.15 -3.54 -13.82
CA ALA A 805 12.08 -3.68 -15.26
C ALA A 805 10.92 -4.59 -15.71
N SER A 806 10.04 -4.95 -14.81
CA SER A 806 8.86 -5.72 -15.14
C SER A 806 7.67 -5.14 -14.39
N PRO A 807 6.78 -4.41 -15.08
CA PRO A 807 5.51 -3.94 -14.50
C PRO A 807 4.64 -5.07 -13.98
N GLY A 808 4.90 -6.30 -14.40
CA GLY A 808 4.25 -7.50 -13.88
C GLY A 808 4.63 -7.89 -12.46
N SER A 809 5.79 -7.45 -11.92
CA SER A 809 6.19 -7.79 -10.55
C SER A 809 5.66 -6.80 -9.49
N ALA A 810 5.29 -5.59 -9.88
CA ALA A 810 4.72 -4.59 -8.97
C ALA A 810 3.31 -4.93 -8.46
N TYR A 811 2.66 -5.92 -9.06
CA TYR A 811 1.34 -6.40 -8.63
C TYR A 811 1.39 -7.54 -7.59
N TYR A 812 2.57 -8.00 -7.23
CA TYR A 812 2.78 -9.10 -6.26
C TYR A 812 3.52 -8.66 -4.98
N ASP A 813 3.69 -7.34 -4.79
CA ASP A 813 4.19 -6.75 -3.53
C ASP A 813 3.07 -6.48 -2.54
#